data_f438c9c5b190882607c7d04c493f477e
#
_entry.id   f438c9c5b190882607c7d04c493f477e
#
_cell.length_a   1.000
_cell.length_b   1.000
_cell.length_c   1.000
_cell.angle_alpha   90.00
_cell.angle_beta   90.00
_cell.angle_gamma   90.00
#
_symmetry.space_group_name_H-M   'P 1'
#
loop_
_entity.id
_entity.type
_entity.pdbx_description
1 polymer ?
#
loop_
_entity_poly.entity_id
_entity_poly.type
_entity_poly.pdbx_seq_one_letter_code
_entity_poly.pdbx_strand_id
1 'polypeptide(L)'
;MSNAPKGPGARSPMGPRPKVKKGTLTRVIKMLYEAHPRLIPLTIFCIIFASIVNAIPAIFTQKVLAVVAQSLEHGTSWKEAAPQIMPLIGILIGLYVVSISLITLQGQLMAYITQGFLSSMRCKMFDKMQNLPIKYFDTHKHGDIMSHYTNDIDTLRQLVSQSLPSLLQASIIVTTVLFIMLYYSILMTGIVLIGVVAMFLVSKTIGGGSAKFFVRQQKAVGKTEGFVQEMMNGQRVVKVFCHEDASQEDFDRLNDELYKDSFKANAYANSLGPIIMNIGNVLYVACAMIGGLFLVAGVPNLSISALPFTIDIVVPFLNMTKQFTGNVNQVSQQINHIAMGLAGASRLFELMDEEPEVDDGYVKLVRANIAPDGTITESVKRTGRWAWKHPHGDGTLTYTPLEGDVRLTEVDFAYEEGKPVLHDVSVYAEPGQKVAFVGSTGAGKTTITNLINRFYDIADGKVRYDGININKIKKADLRRSLGIVLQETNLFTGTVMDNIRYGNLEATDEQCREAAKLAGADDFITRLPQGYNTLLQNNGANLSQGQRQLIAIARAAVADPPVMILDEATSSIDTRTEAIVQRGMDKLMEGRTVFVIAHRLSTIMDADVIMVLEHGRIIERGNHESLLAQKGTYYQLYTGAFELE
;
A
#
# COMPACT_ATOMS: atom_id res chain seq x y z
N MET A 1 26.71 -14.48 -35.59
CA MET A 1 25.93 -15.28 -34.63
C MET A 1 26.69 -15.30 -33.32
N SER A 2 26.38 -14.41 -32.43
CA SER A 2 27.03 -14.27 -31.11
C SER A 2 25.93 -14.29 -30.06
N ASN A 3 25.94 -15.33 -29.20
CA ASN A 3 25.08 -15.45 -28.04
C ASN A 3 25.50 -14.40 -27.00
N ALA A 4 24.75 -13.31 -26.87
CA ALA A 4 24.88 -12.40 -25.75
C ALA A 4 24.20 -13.00 -24.50
N PRO A 5 24.81 -12.88 -23.29
CA PRO A 5 24.21 -13.40 -22.06
C PRO A 5 22.99 -12.58 -21.68
N LYS A 6 21.90 -13.28 -21.34
CA LYS A 6 20.68 -12.68 -20.79
C LYS A 6 20.98 -12.11 -19.41
N GLY A 7 20.99 -10.79 -19.28
CA GLY A 7 21.11 -10.09 -18.01
C GLY A 7 19.97 -10.43 -17.03
N PRO A 8 20.23 -10.42 -15.71
CA PRO A 8 19.24 -10.68 -14.68
C PRO A 8 18.37 -9.44 -14.48
N GLY A 9 17.12 -9.44 -14.96
CA GLY A 9 16.23 -8.29 -14.75
C GLY A 9 14.89 -8.30 -15.48
N ALA A 10 14.48 -9.45 -16.06
CA ALA A 10 13.13 -9.55 -16.59
C ALA A 10 12.12 -9.54 -15.44
N ARG A 11 11.54 -8.37 -15.15
CA ARG A 11 10.38 -8.22 -14.25
C ARG A 11 9.32 -9.22 -14.68
N SER A 12 8.86 -10.03 -13.72
CA SER A 12 7.70 -10.88 -13.88
C SER A 12 6.55 -10.07 -14.49
N PRO A 13 5.85 -10.57 -15.52
CA PRO A 13 4.67 -9.90 -16.02
C PRO A 13 3.70 -9.74 -14.84
N MET A 14 3.10 -8.56 -14.71
CA MET A 14 1.97 -8.34 -13.81
C MET A 14 1.08 -9.59 -13.88
N GLY A 15 0.92 -10.31 -12.77
CA GLY A 15 0.17 -11.56 -12.70
C GLY A 15 -1.25 -11.40 -13.26
N PRO A 16 -1.96 -12.48 -13.52
CA PRO A 16 -3.33 -12.42 -14.00
C PRO A 16 -4.12 -11.50 -13.09
N ARG A 17 -5.02 -10.66 -13.67
CA ARG A 17 -5.87 -9.70 -12.92
C ARG A 17 -6.20 -10.31 -11.57
N PRO A 18 -5.92 -9.67 -10.45
CA PRO A 18 -6.22 -10.25 -9.14
C PRO A 18 -7.70 -10.63 -9.17
N LYS A 19 -7.96 -11.92 -9.00
CA LYS A 19 -9.34 -12.42 -8.93
C LYS A 19 -9.93 -11.78 -7.69
N VAL A 20 -10.87 -10.84 -7.88
CA VAL A 20 -11.59 -10.22 -6.77
C VAL A 20 -12.12 -11.34 -5.88
N LYS A 21 -11.65 -11.41 -4.64
CA LYS A 21 -12.09 -12.44 -3.68
C LYS A 21 -13.60 -12.30 -3.49
N LYS A 22 -14.32 -13.42 -3.53
CA LYS A 22 -15.77 -13.43 -3.27
C LYS A 22 -16.02 -12.78 -1.89
N GLY A 23 -16.93 -11.80 -1.83
CA GLY A 23 -17.25 -11.09 -0.59
C GLY A 23 -16.53 -9.76 -0.38
N THR A 24 -15.60 -9.33 -1.25
CA THR A 24 -14.91 -8.02 -1.14
C THR A 24 -15.91 -6.86 -1.10
N LEU A 25 -16.93 -6.84 -1.96
CA LEU A 25 -17.96 -5.80 -1.97
C LEU A 25 -18.75 -5.78 -0.66
N THR A 26 -19.15 -6.95 -0.16
CA THR A 26 -19.88 -7.07 1.11
C THR A 26 -19.04 -6.56 2.27
N ARG A 27 -17.73 -6.84 2.27
CA ARG A 27 -16.80 -6.34 3.28
C ARG A 27 -16.65 -4.82 3.23
N VAL A 28 -16.51 -4.24 2.03
CA VAL A 28 -16.48 -2.77 1.86
C VAL A 28 -17.76 -2.13 2.40
N ILE A 29 -18.94 -2.64 2.00
CA ILE A 29 -20.22 -2.11 2.46
C ILE A 29 -20.38 -2.25 3.98
N LYS A 30 -19.99 -3.40 4.55
CA LYS A 30 -20.05 -3.62 6.00
C LYS A 30 -19.17 -2.64 6.75
N MET A 31 -17.92 -2.48 6.35
CA MET A 31 -16.98 -1.54 6.98
C MET A 31 -17.45 -0.08 6.83
N LEU A 32 -18.03 0.26 5.69
CA LEU A 32 -18.59 1.59 5.45
C LEU A 32 -19.78 1.84 6.39
N TYR A 33 -20.67 0.85 6.55
CA TYR A 33 -21.83 0.95 7.45
C TYR A 33 -21.39 1.03 8.92
N GLU A 34 -20.41 0.25 9.34
CA GLU A 34 -19.85 0.30 10.70
C GLU A 34 -19.23 1.67 11.02
N ALA A 35 -18.57 2.30 10.04
CA ALA A 35 -17.99 3.63 10.21
C ALA A 35 -19.06 4.74 10.37
N HIS A 36 -20.18 4.64 9.63
CA HIS A 36 -21.20 5.69 9.58
C HIS A 36 -22.65 5.15 9.57
N PRO A 37 -23.11 4.45 10.65
CA PRO A 37 -24.36 3.69 10.65
C PRO A 37 -25.64 4.56 10.50
N ARG A 38 -25.58 5.86 10.85
CA ARG A 38 -26.70 6.79 10.75
C ARG A 38 -26.72 7.57 9.44
N LEU A 39 -25.55 7.88 8.88
CA LEU A 39 -25.45 8.74 7.70
C LEU A 39 -25.72 7.96 6.41
N ILE A 40 -25.37 6.68 6.33
CA ILE A 40 -25.59 5.85 5.15
C ILE A 40 -27.07 5.68 4.82
N PRO A 41 -27.97 5.29 5.76
CA PRO A 41 -29.38 5.22 5.48
C PRO A 41 -29.98 6.56 5.01
N LEU A 42 -29.55 7.67 5.61
CA LEU A 42 -29.97 9.01 5.20
C LEU A 42 -29.53 9.32 3.75
N THR A 43 -28.29 8.99 3.42
CA THR A 43 -27.76 9.19 2.06
C THR A 43 -28.53 8.32 1.04
N ILE A 44 -28.81 7.07 1.36
CA ILE A 44 -29.60 6.17 0.51
C ILE A 44 -31.00 6.73 0.33
N PHE A 45 -31.64 7.23 1.38
CA PHE A 45 -32.93 7.90 1.27
C PHE A 45 -32.90 9.10 0.31
N CYS A 46 -31.86 9.97 0.44
CA CYS A 46 -31.69 11.09 -0.49
C CYS A 46 -31.55 10.63 -1.94
N ILE A 47 -30.75 9.55 -2.19
CA ILE A 47 -30.58 8.99 -3.52
C ILE A 47 -31.92 8.48 -4.08
N ILE A 48 -32.66 7.69 -3.30
CA ILE A 48 -33.93 7.10 -3.72
C ILE A 48 -34.95 8.21 -4.07
N PHE A 49 -35.11 9.16 -3.17
CA PHE A 49 -36.07 10.25 -3.37
C PHE A 49 -35.71 11.09 -4.60
N ALA A 50 -34.46 11.54 -4.70
CA ALA A 50 -34.01 12.34 -5.84
C ALA A 50 -34.13 11.58 -7.17
N SER A 51 -33.86 10.28 -7.18
CA SER A 51 -33.97 9.43 -8.37
C SER A 51 -35.41 9.27 -8.85
N ILE A 52 -36.35 9.10 -7.91
CA ILE A 52 -37.79 9.02 -8.22
C ILE A 52 -38.29 10.35 -8.76
N VAL A 53 -37.94 11.47 -8.10
CA VAL A 53 -38.36 12.81 -8.57
C VAL A 53 -37.83 13.10 -9.97
N ASN A 54 -36.60 12.66 -10.31
CA ASN A 54 -36.06 12.80 -11.66
C ASN A 54 -36.81 12.00 -12.73
N ALA A 55 -37.57 10.96 -12.37
CA ALA A 55 -38.37 10.18 -13.31
C ALA A 55 -39.79 10.75 -13.49
N ILE A 56 -40.30 11.59 -12.58
CA ILE A 56 -41.66 12.13 -12.54
C ILE A 56 -41.98 13.14 -13.65
N PRO A 57 -41.07 13.95 -14.23
CA PRO A 57 -41.40 14.96 -15.24
C PRO A 57 -42.22 14.42 -16.41
N ALA A 58 -42.00 13.15 -16.78
CA ALA A 58 -42.78 12.51 -17.85
C ALA A 58 -44.29 12.47 -17.54
N ILE A 59 -44.68 12.21 -16.28
CA ILE A 59 -46.06 12.16 -15.81
C ILE A 59 -46.69 13.57 -15.87
N PHE A 60 -45.94 14.58 -15.41
CA PHE A 60 -46.44 15.97 -15.46
C PHE A 60 -46.57 16.48 -16.90
N THR A 61 -45.59 16.13 -17.76
CA THR A 61 -45.68 16.48 -19.20
C THR A 61 -46.91 15.85 -19.84
N GLN A 62 -47.21 14.59 -19.53
CA GLN A 62 -48.41 13.91 -20.05
C GLN A 62 -49.67 14.64 -19.59
N LYS A 63 -49.79 14.95 -18.30
CA LYS A 63 -50.98 15.64 -17.77
C LYS A 63 -51.15 17.04 -18.36
N VAL A 64 -50.09 17.81 -18.52
CA VAL A 64 -50.15 19.15 -19.15
C VAL A 64 -50.54 19.04 -20.61
N LEU A 65 -49.94 18.08 -21.37
CA LEU A 65 -50.30 17.87 -22.77
C LEU A 65 -51.74 17.40 -22.95
N ALA A 66 -52.27 16.57 -22.04
CA ALA A 66 -53.66 16.14 -22.06
C ALA A 66 -54.60 17.34 -21.91
N VAL A 67 -54.34 18.27 -20.97
CA VAL A 67 -55.11 19.51 -20.80
C VAL A 67 -55.01 20.40 -22.04
N VAL A 68 -53.82 20.54 -22.63
CA VAL A 68 -53.61 21.34 -23.85
C VAL A 68 -54.35 20.73 -25.04
N ALA A 69 -54.31 19.41 -25.24
CA ALA A 69 -54.99 18.71 -26.31
C ALA A 69 -56.51 18.89 -26.18
N GLN A 70 -57.07 18.70 -24.98
CA GLN A 70 -58.48 18.91 -24.70
C GLN A 70 -58.91 20.36 -24.92
N SER A 71 -58.05 21.32 -24.56
CA SER A 71 -58.35 22.75 -24.78
C SER A 71 -58.38 23.12 -26.28
N LEU A 72 -57.48 22.48 -27.08
CA LEU A 72 -57.50 22.68 -28.55
C LEU A 72 -58.72 22.08 -29.21
N GLU A 73 -59.18 20.91 -28.77
CA GLU A 73 -60.43 20.28 -29.30
C GLU A 73 -61.66 21.08 -28.98
N HIS A 74 -61.77 21.69 -27.81
CA HIS A 74 -62.96 22.45 -27.37
C HIS A 74 -62.83 23.95 -27.64
N GLY A 75 -61.75 24.45 -28.20
CA GLY A 75 -61.52 25.86 -28.48
C GLY A 75 -61.44 26.74 -27.22
N THR A 76 -61.08 26.16 -26.08
CA THR A 76 -61.05 26.87 -24.79
C THR A 76 -59.88 27.86 -24.72
N SER A 77 -60.08 28.99 -24.04
CA SER A 77 -59.05 30.01 -23.91
C SER A 77 -58.02 29.66 -22.84
N TRP A 78 -56.85 30.29 -22.92
CA TRP A 78 -55.82 30.15 -21.90
C TRP A 78 -56.33 30.42 -20.47
N LYS A 79 -57.24 31.34 -20.30
CA LYS A 79 -57.85 31.66 -18.97
C LYS A 79 -58.54 30.47 -18.33
N GLU A 80 -59.05 29.54 -19.12
CA GLU A 80 -59.78 28.34 -18.66
C GLU A 80 -58.83 27.15 -18.45
N ALA A 81 -57.79 27.03 -19.24
CA ALA A 81 -56.79 26.00 -19.12
C ALA A 81 -55.76 26.27 -17.99
N ALA A 82 -55.42 27.56 -17.77
CA ALA A 82 -54.41 27.96 -16.78
C ALA A 82 -54.70 27.47 -15.34
N PRO A 83 -55.94 27.48 -14.82
CA PRO A 83 -56.22 26.96 -13.48
C PRO A 83 -55.94 25.46 -13.29
N GLN A 84 -55.89 24.68 -14.37
CA GLN A 84 -55.56 23.25 -14.34
C GLN A 84 -54.05 23.01 -14.50
N ILE A 85 -53.36 23.83 -15.29
CA ILE A 85 -51.93 23.68 -15.59
C ILE A 85 -51.05 24.28 -14.49
N MET A 86 -51.38 25.48 -13.96
CA MET A 86 -50.55 26.18 -12.97
C MET A 86 -50.30 25.39 -11.67
N PRO A 87 -51.27 24.67 -11.08
CA PRO A 87 -51.00 23.83 -9.93
C PRO A 87 -50.04 22.69 -10.23
N LEU A 88 -50.10 22.06 -11.42
CA LEU A 88 -49.19 21.00 -11.83
C LEU A 88 -47.76 21.52 -11.92
N ILE A 89 -47.55 22.69 -12.53
CA ILE A 89 -46.25 23.35 -12.62
C ILE A 89 -45.75 23.72 -11.22
N GLY A 90 -46.60 24.27 -10.35
CA GLY A 90 -46.23 24.62 -8.97
C GLY A 90 -45.75 23.41 -8.16
N ILE A 91 -46.47 22.28 -8.25
CA ILE A 91 -46.07 21.03 -7.58
C ILE A 91 -44.76 20.53 -8.14
N LEU A 92 -44.55 20.54 -9.46
CA LEU A 92 -43.31 20.09 -10.09
C LEU A 92 -42.13 20.96 -9.67
N ILE A 93 -42.28 22.28 -9.63
CA ILE A 93 -41.23 23.20 -9.14
C ILE A 93 -40.92 22.89 -7.67
N GLY A 94 -41.91 22.71 -6.82
CA GLY A 94 -41.74 22.34 -5.42
C GLY A 94 -40.94 21.03 -5.26
N LEU A 95 -41.31 20.00 -6.03
CA LEU A 95 -40.60 18.73 -6.03
C LEU A 95 -39.12 18.88 -6.48
N TYR A 96 -38.86 19.69 -7.51
CA TYR A 96 -37.49 19.96 -7.95
C TYR A 96 -36.67 20.73 -6.93
N VAL A 97 -37.22 21.72 -6.25
CA VAL A 97 -36.53 22.45 -5.17
C VAL A 97 -36.10 21.49 -4.06
N VAL A 98 -37.01 20.60 -3.64
CA VAL A 98 -36.70 19.57 -2.64
C VAL A 98 -35.67 18.58 -3.18
N SER A 99 -35.79 18.14 -4.43
CA SER A 99 -34.84 17.21 -5.06
C SER A 99 -33.43 17.79 -5.13
N ILE A 100 -33.27 19.05 -5.57
CA ILE A 100 -31.99 19.75 -5.64
C ILE A 100 -31.35 19.86 -4.24
N SER A 101 -32.16 20.20 -3.22
CA SER A 101 -31.70 20.28 -1.84
C SER A 101 -31.20 18.93 -1.34
N LEU A 102 -31.89 17.84 -1.64
CA LEU A 102 -31.51 16.49 -1.27
C LEU A 102 -30.29 15.99 -2.05
N ILE A 103 -30.13 16.32 -3.33
CA ILE A 103 -28.96 16.01 -4.13
C ILE A 103 -27.72 16.72 -3.55
N THR A 104 -27.87 18.00 -3.18
CA THR A 104 -26.79 18.76 -2.55
C THR A 104 -26.41 18.15 -1.21
N LEU A 105 -27.39 17.83 -0.37
CA LEU A 105 -27.18 17.16 0.92
C LEU A 105 -26.49 15.80 0.73
N GLN A 106 -26.94 14.99 -0.23
CA GLN A 106 -26.32 13.72 -0.60
C GLN A 106 -24.84 13.90 -0.95
N GLY A 107 -24.51 14.91 -1.77
CA GLY A 107 -23.11 15.19 -2.15
C GLY A 107 -22.24 15.51 -0.94
N GLN A 108 -22.72 16.35 -0.02
CA GLN A 108 -22.00 16.68 1.23
C GLN A 108 -21.85 15.47 2.16
N LEU A 109 -22.93 14.70 2.34
CA LEU A 109 -22.89 13.48 3.14
C LEU A 109 -21.92 12.46 2.56
N MET A 110 -21.92 12.24 1.24
CA MET A 110 -20.99 11.32 0.57
C MET A 110 -19.54 11.78 0.71
N ALA A 111 -19.25 13.08 0.63
CA ALA A 111 -17.92 13.61 0.86
C ALA A 111 -17.46 13.31 2.29
N TYR A 112 -18.28 13.58 3.29
CA TYR A 112 -17.96 13.33 4.70
C TYR A 112 -17.78 11.83 4.98
N ILE A 113 -18.70 10.97 4.54
CA ILE A 113 -18.66 9.53 4.72
C ILE A 113 -17.38 8.95 4.07
N THR A 114 -17.12 9.34 2.82
CA THR A 114 -15.98 8.81 2.06
C THR A 114 -14.66 9.21 2.72
N GLN A 115 -14.46 10.49 3.06
CA GLN A 115 -13.21 10.95 3.67
C GLN A 115 -13.00 10.36 5.07
N GLY A 116 -14.05 10.24 5.89
CA GLY A 116 -13.99 9.59 7.19
C GLY A 116 -13.63 8.11 7.09
N PHE A 117 -14.25 7.40 6.16
CA PHE A 117 -13.95 5.98 5.88
C PHE A 117 -12.50 5.79 5.42
N LEU A 118 -12.02 6.60 4.46
CA LEU A 118 -10.64 6.51 3.95
C LEU A 118 -9.60 6.88 5.02
N SER A 119 -9.89 7.85 5.87
CA SER A 119 -9.03 8.18 7.02
C SER A 119 -8.89 6.99 7.95
N SER A 120 -10.02 6.37 8.34
CA SER A 120 -10.02 5.16 9.16
C SER A 120 -9.27 3.99 8.50
N MET A 121 -9.44 3.81 7.19
CA MET A 121 -8.71 2.77 6.43
C MET A 121 -7.19 2.99 6.47
N ARG A 122 -6.74 4.23 6.20
CA ARG A 122 -5.31 4.56 6.26
C ARG A 122 -4.71 4.32 7.64
N CYS A 123 -5.42 4.71 8.71
CA CYS A 123 -4.97 4.44 10.08
C CYS A 123 -4.86 2.93 10.35
N LYS A 124 -5.88 2.14 9.98
CA LYS A 124 -5.86 0.68 10.15
C LYS A 124 -4.75 0.01 9.33
N MET A 125 -4.52 0.46 8.10
CA MET A 125 -3.43 -0.04 7.26
C MET A 125 -2.06 0.29 7.85
N PHE A 126 -1.88 1.51 8.34
CA PHE A 126 -0.62 1.93 8.95
C PHE A 126 -0.34 1.17 10.24
N ASP A 127 -1.34 1.03 11.12
CA ASP A 127 -1.24 0.22 12.34
C ASP A 127 -0.87 -1.23 12.00
N LYS A 128 -1.55 -1.81 10.99
CA LYS A 128 -1.23 -3.16 10.52
C LYS A 128 0.20 -3.27 10.00
N MET A 129 0.64 -2.31 9.19
CA MET A 129 2.00 -2.27 8.63
C MET A 129 3.07 -2.23 9.74
N GLN A 130 2.83 -1.48 10.85
CA GLN A 130 3.76 -1.44 11.98
C GLN A 130 3.88 -2.78 12.72
N ASN A 131 2.87 -3.63 12.64
CA ASN A 131 2.81 -4.92 13.30
C ASN A 131 3.17 -6.11 12.39
N LEU A 132 3.59 -5.86 11.14
CA LEU A 132 4.02 -6.92 10.23
C LEU A 132 5.46 -7.37 10.51
N PRO A 133 5.77 -8.67 10.29
CA PRO A 133 7.12 -9.18 10.41
C PRO A 133 8.05 -8.59 9.34
N ILE A 134 9.35 -8.50 9.63
CA ILE A 134 10.37 -8.03 8.67
C ILE A 134 10.34 -8.83 7.36
N LYS A 135 10.06 -10.13 7.44
CA LYS A 135 9.87 -11.01 6.27
C LYS A 135 8.93 -10.41 5.21
N TYR A 136 7.88 -9.71 5.64
CA TYR A 136 6.95 -9.06 4.70
C TYR A 136 7.65 -7.98 3.87
N PHE A 137 8.47 -7.13 4.51
CA PHE A 137 9.20 -6.06 3.85
C PHE A 137 10.35 -6.57 2.97
N ASP A 138 10.99 -7.68 3.36
CA ASP A 138 12.05 -8.31 2.57
C ASP A 138 11.51 -9.01 1.31
N THR A 139 10.27 -9.52 1.36
CA THR A 139 9.65 -10.25 0.25
C THR A 139 8.83 -9.35 -0.69
N HIS A 140 8.39 -8.18 -0.23
CA HIS A 140 7.57 -7.25 -1.00
C HIS A 140 8.34 -5.99 -1.37
N LYS A 141 8.14 -5.50 -2.59
CA LYS A 141 8.79 -4.25 -3.04
C LYS A 141 8.17 -3.05 -2.35
N HIS A 142 8.99 -2.13 -1.88
CA HIS A 142 8.53 -0.88 -1.25
C HIS A 142 7.54 -0.10 -2.13
N GLY A 143 7.74 -0.09 -3.46
CA GLY A 143 6.83 0.55 -4.40
C GLY A 143 5.43 -0.09 -4.45
N ASP A 144 5.34 -1.42 -4.30
CA ASP A 144 4.07 -2.13 -4.26
C ASP A 144 3.31 -1.81 -2.96
N ILE A 145 4.01 -1.78 -1.82
CA ILE A 145 3.44 -1.37 -0.52
C ILE A 145 2.95 0.08 -0.60
N MET A 146 3.74 1.00 -1.18
CA MET A 146 3.36 2.39 -1.35
C MET A 146 2.14 2.56 -2.25
N SER A 147 1.99 1.71 -3.28
CA SER A 147 0.82 1.70 -4.18
C SER A 147 -0.49 1.44 -3.44
N HIS A 148 -0.47 0.70 -2.32
CA HIS A 148 -1.66 0.52 -1.49
C HIS A 148 -2.13 1.84 -0.88
N TYR A 149 -1.20 2.71 -0.43
CA TYR A 149 -1.52 4.01 0.18
C TYR A 149 -1.89 5.10 -0.83
N THR A 150 -1.55 4.93 -2.10
CA THR A 150 -1.81 5.90 -3.18
C THR A 150 -2.91 5.42 -4.11
N ASN A 151 -2.57 4.50 -5.02
CA ASN A 151 -3.45 4.08 -6.11
C ASN A 151 -4.66 3.27 -5.62
N ASP A 152 -4.46 2.31 -4.71
CA ASP A 152 -5.54 1.44 -4.26
C ASP A 152 -6.53 2.17 -3.37
N ILE A 153 -6.06 3.06 -2.51
CA ILE A 153 -6.92 3.97 -1.73
C ILE A 153 -7.71 4.89 -2.66
N ASP A 154 -7.13 5.40 -3.76
CA ASP A 154 -7.85 6.27 -4.69
C ASP A 154 -8.93 5.51 -5.47
N THR A 155 -8.65 4.28 -5.92
CA THR A 155 -9.67 3.44 -6.55
C THR A 155 -10.80 3.08 -5.59
N LEU A 156 -10.50 2.83 -4.31
CA LEU A 156 -11.50 2.63 -3.27
C LEU A 156 -12.34 3.90 -3.04
N ARG A 157 -11.70 5.08 -3.06
CA ARG A 157 -12.38 6.38 -3.00
C ARG A 157 -13.40 6.52 -4.12
N GLN A 158 -12.99 6.25 -5.37
CA GLN A 158 -13.87 6.32 -6.54
C GLN A 158 -15.03 5.33 -6.45
N LEU A 159 -14.77 4.11 -5.97
CA LEU A 159 -15.80 3.10 -5.73
C LEU A 159 -16.87 3.62 -4.78
N VAL A 160 -16.47 4.14 -3.62
CA VAL A 160 -17.38 4.56 -2.55
C VAL A 160 -18.07 5.88 -2.90
N SER A 161 -17.32 6.91 -3.38
CA SER A 161 -17.86 8.25 -3.57
C SER A 161 -18.69 8.41 -4.84
N GLN A 162 -18.40 7.62 -5.88
CA GLN A 162 -19.02 7.82 -7.21
C GLN A 162 -19.70 6.56 -7.73
N SER A 163 -18.98 5.42 -7.77
CA SER A 163 -19.50 4.26 -8.52
C SER A 163 -20.70 3.61 -7.86
N LEU A 164 -20.66 3.37 -6.54
CA LEU A 164 -21.81 2.79 -5.82
C LEU A 164 -23.04 3.71 -5.80
N PRO A 165 -22.91 5.00 -5.47
CA PRO A 165 -24.07 5.92 -5.53
C PRO A 165 -24.65 6.07 -6.92
N SER A 166 -23.80 6.21 -7.95
CA SER A 166 -24.25 6.36 -9.33
C SER A 166 -24.94 5.10 -9.86
N LEU A 167 -24.44 3.91 -9.51
CA LEU A 167 -25.09 2.65 -9.86
C LEU A 167 -26.47 2.55 -9.22
N LEU A 168 -26.58 2.87 -7.92
CA LEU A 168 -27.83 2.85 -7.18
C LEU A 168 -28.83 3.84 -7.80
N GLN A 169 -28.40 5.07 -8.04
CA GLN A 169 -29.22 6.13 -8.66
C GLN A 169 -29.73 5.71 -10.05
N ALA A 170 -28.84 5.28 -10.94
CA ALA A 170 -29.21 4.87 -12.29
C ALA A 170 -30.15 3.65 -12.28
N SER A 171 -29.92 2.68 -11.39
CA SER A 171 -30.79 1.51 -11.25
C SER A 171 -32.22 1.90 -10.79
N ILE A 172 -32.33 2.83 -9.84
CA ILE A 172 -33.64 3.31 -9.39
C ILE A 172 -34.35 4.06 -10.50
N ILE A 173 -33.65 4.94 -11.23
CA ILE A 173 -34.23 5.69 -12.35
C ILE A 173 -34.73 4.72 -13.44
N VAL A 174 -33.86 3.76 -13.86
CA VAL A 174 -34.21 2.75 -14.87
C VAL A 174 -35.44 1.98 -14.45
N THR A 175 -35.50 1.51 -13.20
CA THR A 175 -36.66 0.77 -12.67
C THR A 175 -37.90 1.63 -12.64
N THR A 176 -37.83 2.85 -12.12
CA THR A 176 -38.98 3.78 -12.03
C THR A 176 -39.52 4.15 -13.42
N VAL A 177 -38.63 4.52 -14.35
CA VAL A 177 -39.01 4.87 -15.72
C VAL A 177 -39.64 3.67 -16.43
N LEU A 178 -39.07 2.45 -16.25
CA LEU A 178 -39.65 1.24 -16.83
C LEU A 178 -41.09 0.98 -16.34
N PHE A 179 -41.35 1.13 -15.04
CA PHE A 179 -42.70 1.00 -14.50
C PHE A 179 -43.65 2.07 -15.09
N ILE A 180 -43.20 3.31 -15.22
CA ILE A 180 -44.01 4.39 -15.83
C ILE A 180 -44.28 4.09 -17.32
N MET A 181 -43.27 3.58 -18.06
CA MET A 181 -43.45 3.20 -19.47
C MET A 181 -44.44 2.07 -19.64
N LEU A 182 -44.38 1.01 -18.81
CA LEU A 182 -45.34 -0.10 -18.81
C LEU A 182 -46.76 0.38 -18.44
N TYR A 183 -46.85 1.35 -17.54
CA TYR A 183 -48.14 1.96 -17.16
C TYR A 183 -48.82 2.66 -18.34
N TYR A 184 -48.05 3.40 -19.17
CA TYR A 184 -48.60 4.15 -20.32
C TYR A 184 -48.76 3.29 -21.58
N SER A 185 -47.81 2.41 -21.95
CA SER A 185 -47.97 1.56 -23.13
C SER A 185 -46.99 0.35 -23.09
N ILE A 186 -47.55 -0.84 -23.04
CA ILE A 186 -46.79 -2.09 -23.07
C ILE A 186 -46.15 -2.32 -24.45
N LEU A 187 -46.88 -1.99 -25.54
CA LEU A 187 -46.36 -2.18 -26.89
C LEU A 187 -45.15 -1.30 -27.17
N MET A 188 -45.20 -0.02 -26.82
CA MET A 188 -44.10 0.90 -26.99
C MET A 188 -42.88 0.51 -26.09
N THR A 189 -43.17 0.04 -24.87
CA THR A 189 -42.12 -0.45 -23.96
C THR A 189 -41.38 -1.66 -24.55
N GLY A 190 -42.13 -2.56 -25.23
CA GLY A 190 -41.52 -3.70 -25.92
C GLY A 190 -40.50 -3.28 -26.98
N ILE A 191 -40.80 -2.22 -27.75
CA ILE A 191 -39.84 -1.67 -28.75
C ILE A 191 -38.57 -1.16 -28.07
N VAL A 192 -38.72 -0.43 -26.95
CA VAL A 192 -37.57 0.09 -26.19
C VAL A 192 -36.72 -1.03 -25.62
N LEU A 193 -37.33 -2.09 -25.10
CA LEU A 193 -36.58 -3.25 -24.56
C LEU A 193 -35.79 -3.97 -25.65
N ILE A 194 -36.33 -4.09 -26.89
CA ILE A 194 -35.55 -4.64 -28.03
C ILE A 194 -34.32 -3.78 -28.30
N GLY A 195 -34.46 -2.45 -28.29
CA GLY A 195 -33.32 -1.55 -28.46
C GLY A 195 -32.28 -1.66 -27.35
N VAL A 196 -32.71 -1.85 -26.10
CA VAL A 196 -31.80 -2.08 -24.98
C VAL A 196 -31.00 -3.39 -25.11
N VAL A 197 -31.67 -4.46 -25.60
CA VAL A 197 -30.96 -5.72 -25.90
C VAL A 197 -29.89 -5.49 -26.98
N ALA A 198 -30.22 -4.72 -28.03
CA ALA A 198 -29.24 -4.35 -29.07
C ALA A 198 -28.05 -3.56 -28.47
N MET A 199 -28.32 -2.56 -27.60
CA MET A 199 -27.26 -1.82 -26.88
C MET A 199 -26.38 -2.76 -26.06
N PHE A 200 -26.95 -3.71 -25.34
CA PHE A 200 -26.20 -4.67 -24.53
C PHE A 200 -25.31 -5.57 -25.39
N LEU A 201 -25.80 -6.08 -26.50
CA LEU A 201 -25.04 -6.90 -27.43
C LEU A 201 -23.85 -6.12 -28.03
N VAL A 202 -24.08 -4.88 -28.45
CA VAL A 202 -23.00 -4.00 -28.97
C VAL A 202 -21.99 -3.68 -27.89
N SER A 203 -22.44 -3.35 -26.67
CA SER A 203 -21.57 -3.07 -25.53
C SER A 203 -20.68 -4.29 -25.20
N LYS A 204 -21.23 -5.49 -25.22
CA LYS A 204 -20.48 -6.74 -24.98
C LYS A 204 -19.42 -6.99 -26.05
N THR A 205 -19.76 -6.75 -27.31
CA THR A 205 -18.85 -7.02 -28.44
C THR A 205 -17.70 -6.01 -28.50
N ILE A 206 -18.02 -4.72 -28.47
CA ILE A 206 -17.02 -3.64 -28.53
C ILE A 206 -16.22 -3.57 -27.23
N GLY A 207 -16.90 -3.66 -26.08
CA GLY A 207 -16.26 -3.61 -24.75
C GLY A 207 -15.29 -4.77 -24.54
N GLY A 208 -15.61 -5.98 -25.05
CA GLY A 208 -14.71 -7.13 -25.02
C GLY A 208 -13.43 -6.91 -25.83
N GLY A 209 -13.55 -6.31 -27.02
CA GLY A 209 -12.41 -5.88 -27.85
C GLY A 209 -11.54 -4.83 -27.13
N SER A 210 -12.16 -3.78 -26.60
CA SER A 210 -11.51 -2.73 -25.84
C SER A 210 -10.70 -3.29 -24.67
N ALA A 211 -11.27 -4.16 -23.85
CA ALA A 211 -10.59 -4.75 -22.70
C ALA A 211 -9.30 -5.50 -23.08
N LYS A 212 -9.28 -6.20 -24.22
CA LYS A 212 -8.10 -6.90 -24.71
C LYS A 212 -6.96 -5.94 -25.06
N PHE A 213 -7.27 -4.82 -25.72
CA PHE A 213 -6.28 -3.84 -26.11
C PHE A 213 -5.81 -3.00 -24.90
N PHE A 214 -6.67 -2.70 -23.93
CA PHE A 214 -6.24 -2.06 -22.69
C PHE A 214 -5.22 -2.88 -21.90
N VAL A 215 -5.37 -4.22 -21.87
CA VAL A 215 -4.35 -5.10 -21.25
C VAL A 215 -3.01 -5.01 -21.98
N ARG A 216 -3.02 -4.91 -23.33
CA ARG A 216 -1.79 -4.73 -24.12
C ARG A 216 -1.17 -3.38 -23.88
N GLN A 217 -1.97 -2.32 -23.93
CA GLN A 217 -1.54 -0.95 -23.61
C GLN A 217 -0.86 -0.89 -22.23
N GLN A 218 -1.48 -1.48 -21.20
CA GLN A 218 -0.89 -1.46 -19.86
C GLN A 218 0.47 -2.18 -19.79
N LYS A 219 0.64 -3.26 -20.56
CA LYS A 219 1.94 -3.93 -20.68
C LYS A 219 2.97 -3.05 -21.40
N ALA A 220 2.56 -2.36 -22.46
CA ALA A 220 3.44 -1.46 -23.20
C ALA A 220 3.85 -0.25 -22.34
N VAL A 221 2.89 0.36 -21.60
CA VAL A 221 3.19 1.41 -20.60
C VAL A 221 4.25 0.93 -19.60
N GLY A 222 4.05 -0.23 -18.98
CA GLY A 222 5.02 -0.76 -18.01
C GLY A 222 6.42 -1.03 -18.60
N LYS A 223 6.52 -1.40 -19.89
CA LYS A 223 7.81 -1.54 -20.57
C LYS A 223 8.48 -0.17 -20.78
N THR A 224 7.72 0.81 -21.27
CA THR A 224 8.21 2.17 -21.52
C THR A 224 8.64 2.84 -20.21
N GLU A 225 7.83 2.77 -19.17
CA GLU A 225 8.16 3.30 -17.83
C GLU A 225 9.41 2.64 -17.25
N GLY A 226 9.54 1.31 -17.38
CA GLY A 226 10.73 0.58 -16.94
C GLY A 226 11.98 1.02 -17.66
N PHE A 227 11.91 1.23 -18.99
CA PHE A 227 13.01 1.72 -19.78
C PHE A 227 13.41 3.16 -19.40
N VAL A 228 12.43 4.06 -19.26
CA VAL A 228 12.68 5.45 -18.80
C VAL A 228 13.36 5.46 -17.43
N GLN A 229 12.89 4.64 -16.48
CA GLN A 229 13.50 4.53 -15.16
C GLN A 229 14.95 4.02 -15.24
N GLU A 230 15.22 3.04 -16.09
CA GLU A 230 16.56 2.49 -16.32
C GLU A 230 17.49 3.57 -16.89
N MET A 231 17.05 4.29 -17.93
CA MET A 231 17.83 5.37 -18.54
C MET A 231 18.06 6.53 -17.57
N MET A 232 17.07 6.93 -16.77
CA MET A 232 17.25 7.96 -15.73
C MET A 232 18.29 7.56 -14.68
N ASN A 233 18.26 6.33 -14.21
CA ASN A 233 19.23 5.82 -13.25
C ASN A 233 20.64 5.70 -13.88
N GLY A 234 20.69 5.26 -15.13
CA GLY A 234 21.92 5.08 -15.91
C GLY A 234 22.39 6.32 -16.69
N GLN A 235 21.77 7.51 -16.50
CA GLN A 235 22.02 8.68 -17.34
C GLN A 235 23.48 9.09 -17.40
N ARG A 236 24.24 8.95 -16.30
CA ARG A 236 25.69 9.23 -16.27
C ARG A 236 26.46 8.28 -17.19
N VAL A 237 26.05 7.01 -17.23
CA VAL A 237 26.67 5.98 -18.09
C VAL A 237 26.35 6.28 -19.56
N VAL A 238 25.10 6.56 -19.89
CA VAL A 238 24.68 6.98 -21.24
C VAL A 238 25.52 8.15 -21.74
N LYS A 239 25.70 9.17 -20.88
CA LYS A 239 26.47 10.38 -21.22
C LYS A 239 27.98 10.11 -21.40
N VAL A 240 28.59 9.30 -20.52
CA VAL A 240 30.01 8.98 -20.60
C VAL A 240 30.35 8.18 -21.85
N PHE A 241 29.47 7.29 -22.27
CA PHE A 241 29.67 6.47 -23.47
C PHE A 241 29.04 7.07 -24.74
N CYS A 242 28.43 8.26 -24.68
CA CYS A 242 27.78 8.95 -25.80
C CYS A 242 26.76 8.06 -26.53
N HIS A 243 25.94 7.34 -25.77
CA HIS A 243 24.92 6.40 -26.28
C HIS A 243 23.50 7.02 -26.33
N GLU A 244 23.38 8.37 -26.39
CA GLU A 244 22.10 9.06 -26.41
C GLU A 244 21.25 8.66 -27.61
N ASP A 245 21.85 8.64 -28.84
CA ASP A 245 21.13 8.31 -30.06
C ASP A 245 20.61 6.88 -30.06
N ALA A 246 21.41 5.91 -29.61
CA ALA A 246 20.99 4.51 -29.47
C ALA A 246 19.86 4.35 -28.44
N SER A 247 19.95 5.07 -27.32
CA SER A 247 18.89 5.09 -26.30
C SER A 247 17.59 5.71 -26.83
N GLN A 248 17.69 6.72 -27.69
CA GLN A 248 16.55 7.36 -28.34
C GLN A 248 15.87 6.39 -29.31
N GLU A 249 16.63 5.66 -30.15
CA GLU A 249 16.08 4.65 -31.06
C GLU A 249 15.32 3.56 -30.32
N ASP A 250 15.88 3.08 -29.21
CA ASP A 250 15.22 2.07 -28.37
C ASP A 250 13.93 2.61 -27.72
N PHE A 251 13.95 3.86 -27.25
CA PHE A 251 12.77 4.53 -26.74
C PHE A 251 11.70 4.69 -27.82
N ASP A 252 12.06 5.15 -29.02
CA ASP A 252 11.13 5.37 -30.13
C ASP A 252 10.44 4.06 -30.52
N ARG A 253 11.18 2.95 -30.54
CA ARG A 253 10.61 1.61 -30.81
C ARG A 253 9.57 1.20 -29.74
N LEU A 254 9.88 1.41 -28.46
CA LEU A 254 8.97 1.11 -27.36
C LEU A 254 7.74 2.03 -27.36
N ASN A 255 7.95 3.30 -27.66
CA ASN A 255 6.89 4.30 -27.77
C ASN A 255 5.96 4.02 -28.95
N ASP A 256 6.49 3.54 -30.08
CA ASP A 256 5.70 3.09 -31.22
C ASP A 256 4.82 1.86 -30.89
N GLU A 257 5.34 0.90 -30.13
CA GLU A 257 4.52 -0.22 -29.62
C GLU A 257 3.38 0.30 -28.73
N LEU A 258 3.71 1.20 -27.80
CA LEU A 258 2.75 1.84 -26.91
C LEU A 258 1.70 2.63 -27.70
N TYR A 259 2.11 3.43 -28.69
CA TYR A 259 1.19 4.17 -29.55
C TYR A 259 0.20 3.26 -30.26
N LYS A 260 0.66 2.18 -30.90
CA LYS A 260 -0.18 1.24 -31.64
C LYS A 260 -1.23 0.56 -30.73
N ASP A 261 -0.82 0.12 -29.55
CA ASP A 261 -1.72 -0.54 -28.61
C ASP A 261 -2.67 0.47 -27.93
N SER A 262 -2.18 1.68 -27.60
CA SER A 262 -2.97 2.78 -27.04
C SER A 262 -4.00 3.29 -28.03
N PHE A 263 -3.61 3.47 -29.29
CA PHE A 263 -4.53 3.89 -30.36
C PHE A 263 -5.70 2.92 -30.48
N LYS A 264 -5.42 1.60 -30.58
CA LYS A 264 -6.47 0.58 -30.70
C LYS A 264 -7.35 0.55 -29.45
N ALA A 265 -6.77 0.56 -28.24
CA ALA A 265 -7.52 0.56 -27.00
C ALA A 265 -8.49 1.75 -26.90
N ASN A 266 -7.98 2.96 -27.20
CA ASN A 266 -8.78 4.19 -27.13
C ASN A 266 -9.78 4.29 -28.30
N ALA A 267 -9.43 3.82 -29.51
CA ALA A 267 -10.36 3.80 -30.63
C ALA A 267 -11.61 2.96 -30.32
N TYR A 268 -11.43 1.76 -29.73
CA TYR A 268 -12.56 0.94 -29.30
C TYR A 268 -13.34 1.60 -28.13
N ALA A 269 -12.63 2.12 -27.13
CA ALA A 269 -13.28 2.74 -25.96
C ALA A 269 -14.08 3.98 -26.33
N ASN A 270 -13.49 4.89 -27.14
CA ASN A 270 -14.11 6.14 -27.52
C ASN A 270 -15.24 5.97 -28.56
N SER A 271 -15.23 4.86 -29.32
CA SER A 271 -16.35 4.54 -30.23
C SER A 271 -17.56 4.00 -29.52
N LEU A 272 -17.42 3.38 -28.35
CA LEU A 272 -18.53 2.73 -27.64
C LEU A 272 -19.61 3.74 -27.23
N GLY A 273 -19.24 4.87 -26.62
CA GLY A 273 -20.16 5.90 -26.16
C GLY A 273 -21.03 6.46 -27.28
N PRO A 274 -20.46 7.01 -28.37
CA PRO A 274 -21.21 7.49 -29.54
C PRO A 274 -22.12 6.44 -30.19
N ILE A 275 -21.66 5.18 -30.28
CA ILE A 275 -22.48 4.11 -30.88
C ILE A 275 -23.71 3.84 -30.01
N ILE A 276 -23.55 3.67 -28.70
CA ILE A 276 -24.68 3.45 -27.78
C ILE A 276 -25.64 4.64 -27.79
N MET A 277 -25.11 5.87 -27.80
CA MET A 277 -25.92 7.09 -27.88
C MET A 277 -26.76 7.13 -29.18
N ASN A 278 -26.13 6.78 -30.33
CA ASN A 278 -26.84 6.76 -31.61
C ASN A 278 -27.86 5.61 -31.71
N ILE A 279 -27.58 4.46 -31.11
CA ILE A 279 -28.65 3.41 -30.97
C ILE A 279 -29.85 3.98 -30.20
N GLY A 280 -29.61 4.74 -29.12
CA GLY A 280 -30.64 5.43 -28.37
C GLY A 280 -31.40 6.46 -29.21
N ASN A 281 -30.71 7.20 -30.09
CA ASN A 281 -31.38 8.15 -31.00
C ASN A 281 -32.20 7.44 -32.08
N VAL A 282 -31.66 6.35 -32.67
CA VAL A 282 -32.43 5.53 -33.63
C VAL A 282 -33.66 4.94 -32.96
N LEU A 283 -33.52 4.47 -31.74
CA LEU A 283 -34.65 3.94 -30.97
C LEU A 283 -35.70 5.01 -30.67
N TYR A 284 -35.26 6.24 -30.35
CA TYR A 284 -36.16 7.39 -30.19
C TYR A 284 -36.97 7.67 -31.47
N VAL A 285 -36.30 7.70 -32.63
CA VAL A 285 -36.96 7.91 -33.95
C VAL A 285 -37.90 6.74 -34.26
N ALA A 286 -37.46 5.49 -34.02
CA ALA A 286 -38.33 4.32 -34.22
C ALA A 286 -39.59 4.39 -33.34
N CYS A 287 -39.45 4.77 -32.07
CA CYS A 287 -40.57 4.96 -31.19
C CYS A 287 -41.50 6.10 -31.67
N ALA A 288 -40.94 7.20 -32.19
CA ALA A 288 -41.73 8.29 -32.75
C ALA A 288 -42.51 7.86 -33.99
N MET A 289 -41.87 7.15 -34.93
CA MET A 289 -42.51 6.67 -36.17
C MET A 289 -43.60 5.63 -35.86
N ILE A 290 -43.26 4.62 -35.05
CA ILE A 290 -44.20 3.53 -34.73
C ILE A 290 -45.36 4.08 -33.87
N GLY A 291 -45.06 4.97 -32.91
CA GLY A 291 -46.07 5.65 -32.11
C GLY A 291 -47.00 6.51 -32.97
N GLY A 292 -46.46 7.27 -33.94
CA GLY A 292 -47.24 8.01 -34.92
C GLY A 292 -48.10 7.11 -35.81
N LEU A 293 -47.54 5.98 -36.27
CA LEU A 293 -48.28 4.99 -37.07
C LEU A 293 -49.44 4.37 -36.27
N PHE A 294 -49.22 3.99 -35.00
CA PHE A 294 -50.24 3.46 -34.13
C PHE A 294 -51.36 4.47 -33.90
N LEU A 295 -51.00 5.75 -33.78
CA LEU A 295 -51.95 6.83 -33.59
C LEU A 295 -52.83 7.05 -34.84
N VAL A 296 -52.24 7.06 -36.04
CA VAL A 296 -53.00 7.19 -37.32
C VAL A 296 -53.80 5.94 -37.63
N ALA A 297 -53.29 4.76 -37.34
CA ALA A 297 -53.97 3.50 -37.59
C ALA A 297 -55.05 3.14 -36.55
N GLY A 298 -55.21 3.95 -35.50
CA GLY A 298 -56.19 3.72 -34.44
C GLY A 298 -55.96 2.44 -33.64
N VAL A 299 -54.69 2.03 -33.48
CA VAL A 299 -54.33 0.81 -32.75
C VAL A 299 -54.70 0.98 -31.28
N PRO A 300 -55.47 0.03 -30.68
CA PRO A 300 -55.80 0.10 -29.26
C PRO A 300 -54.55 0.07 -28.39
N ASN A 301 -54.49 0.96 -27.39
CA ASN A 301 -53.37 0.99 -26.47
C ASN A 301 -53.43 -0.19 -25.48
N LEU A 302 -52.45 -1.07 -25.53
CA LEU A 302 -52.24 -2.08 -24.50
C LEU A 302 -51.49 -1.44 -23.35
N SER A 303 -52.19 -1.02 -22.29
CA SER A 303 -51.61 -0.31 -21.15
C SER A 303 -52.29 -0.71 -19.85
N ILE A 304 -51.55 -0.54 -18.73
CA ILE A 304 -52.10 -0.71 -17.37
C ILE A 304 -53.04 0.47 -17.02
N SER A 305 -52.77 1.65 -17.59
CA SER A 305 -53.57 2.87 -17.35
C SER A 305 -54.97 2.87 -18.01
N ALA A 306 -55.22 1.94 -18.94
CA ALA A 306 -56.42 1.92 -19.78
C ALA A 306 -56.68 3.23 -20.55
N LEU A 307 -55.70 4.11 -20.69
CA LEU A 307 -55.79 5.34 -21.46
C LEU A 307 -55.74 5.03 -22.96
N PRO A 308 -56.51 5.74 -23.80
CA PRO A 308 -56.45 5.59 -25.25
C PRO A 308 -55.06 6.03 -25.76
N PHE A 309 -54.64 5.49 -26.91
CA PHE A 309 -53.35 5.85 -27.50
C PHE A 309 -53.45 7.22 -28.17
N THR A 310 -52.90 8.24 -27.51
CA THR A 310 -53.04 9.66 -27.87
C THR A 310 -51.65 10.34 -27.88
N ILE A 311 -51.55 11.53 -28.45
CA ILE A 311 -50.27 12.26 -28.60
C ILE A 311 -49.68 12.66 -27.25
N ASP A 312 -50.53 12.87 -26.24
CA ASP A 312 -50.14 13.17 -24.86
C ASP A 312 -49.45 11.98 -24.15
N ILE A 313 -49.57 10.75 -24.70
CA ILE A 313 -48.82 9.58 -24.27
C ILE A 313 -47.52 9.46 -25.08
N VAL A 314 -47.57 9.65 -26.40
CA VAL A 314 -46.38 9.43 -27.28
C VAL A 314 -45.26 10.40 -26.95
N VAL A 315 -45.53 11.70 -26.76
CA VAL A 315 -44.48 12.71 -26.53
C VAL A 315 -43.73 12.48 -25.21
N PRO A 316 -44.39 12.29 -24.06
CA PRO A 316 -43.66 11.93 -22.82
C PRO A 316 -42.94 10.61 -22.93
N PHE A 317 -43.47 9.61 -23.66
CA PHE A 317 -42.86 8.33 -23.88
C PHE A 317 -41.51 8.45 -24.61
N LEU A 318 -41.39 9.34 -25.59
CA LEU A 318 -40.13 9.63 -26.26
C LEU A 318 -39.07 10.19 -25.30
N ASN A 319 -39.46 11.09 -24.39
CA ASN A 319 -38.55 11.60 -23.37
C ASN A 319 -38.14 10.50 -22.38
N MET A 320 -39.07 9.63 -21.96
CA MET A 320 -38.77 8.46 -21.14
C MET A 320 -37.79 7.50 -21.83
N THR A 321 -37.94 7.29 -23.14
CA THR A 321 -37.04 6.47 -23.94
C THR A 321 -35.60 6.99 -23.88
N LYS A 322 -35.40 8.32 -24.05
CA LYS A 322 -34.08 8.95 -23.90
C LYS A 322 -33.52 8.81 -22.49
N GLN A 323 -34.31 9.06 -21.49
CA GLN A 323 -33.91 8.95 -20.09
C GLN A 323 -33.53 7.50 -19.73
N PHE A 324 -34.35 6.53 -20.18
CA PHE A 324 -34.11 5.11 -19.94
C PHE A 324 -32.78 4.63 -20.57
N THR A 325 -32.61 4.90 -21.87
CA THR A 325 -31.40 4.48 -22.60
C THR A 325 -30.14 5.16 -22.07
N GLY A 326 -30.22 6.45 -21.68
CA GLY A 326 -29.12 7.18 -21.04
C GLY A 326 -28.67 6.57 -19.71
N ASN A 327 -29.62 6.20 -18.84
CA ASN A 327 -29.33 5.57 -17.56
C ASN A 327 -28.84 4.11 -17.72
N VAL A 328 -29.34 3.35 -18.70
CA VAL A 328 -28.80 2.01 -19.04
C VAL A 328 -27.32 2.10 -19.45
N ASN A 329 -26.97 3.11 -20.25
CA ASN A 329 -25.56 3.36 -20.60
C ASN A 329 -24.72 3.71 -19.36
N GLN A 330 -25.24 4.54 -18.46
CA GLN A 330 -24.56 4.89 -17.20
C GLN A 330 -24.31 3.66 -16.32
N VAL A 331 -25.29 2.76 -16.17
CA VAL A 331 -25.12 1.49 -15.45
C VAL A 331 -23.99 0.67 -16.07
N SER A 332 -23.95 0.59 -17.41
CA SER A 332 -22.91 -0.17 -18.13
C SER A 332 -21.49 0.36 -17.88
N GLN A 333 -21.33 1.69 -17.81
CA GLN A 333 -20.04 2.33 -17.50
C GLN A 333 -19.62 2.07 -16.05
N GLN A 334 -20.55 2.09 -15.08
CA GLN A 334 -20.22 1.88 -13.67
C GLN A 334 -19.71 0.47 -13.37
N ILE A 335 -20.07 -0.54 -14.15
CA ILE A 335 -19.58 -1.92 -13.97
C ILE A 335 -18.05 -1.98 -14.02
N ASN A 336 -17.42 -1.26 -14.95
CA ASN A 336 -15.98 -1.24 -15.07
C ASN A 336 -15.30 -0.51 -13.88
N HIS A 337 -15.86 0.63 -13.46
CA HIS A 337 -15.34 1.37 -12.31
C HIS A 337 -15.46 0.57 -11.01
N ILE A 338 -16.57 -0.14 -10.83
CA ILE A 338 -16.75 -1.03 -9.68
C ILE A 338 -15.74 -2.18 -9.71
N ALA A 339 -15.50 -2.80 -10.87
CA ALA A 339 -14.52 -3.88 -10.99
C ALA A 339 -13.10 -3.40 -10.62
N MET A 340 -12.70 -2.20 -11.07
CA MET A 340 -11.42 -1.60 -10.70
C MET A 340 -11.33 -1.28 -9.20
N GLY A 341 -12.37 -0.67 -8.64
CA GLY A 341 -12.43 -0.34 -7.22
C GLY A 341 -12.40 -1.57 -6.32
N LEU A 342 -13.08 -2.66 -6.73
CA LEU A 342 -13.04 -3.93 -6.00
C LEU A 342 -11.69 -4.62 -6.10
N ALA A 343 -10.98 -4.49 -7.22
CA ALA A 343 -9.62 -5.01 -7.35
C ALA A 343 -8.65 -4.27 -6.41
N GLY A 344 -8.73 -2.93 -6.32
CA GLY A 344 -7.99 -2.14 -5.34
C GLY A 344 -8.34 -2.52 -3.91
N ALA A 345 -9.63 -2.59 -3.58
CA ALA A 345 -10.09 -3.03 -2.26
C ALA A 345 -9.59 -4.43 -1.87
N SER A 346 -9.52 -5.36 -2.83
CA SER A 346 -9.01 -6.72 -2.58
C SER A 346 -7.54 -6.69 -2.16
N ARG A 347 -6.69 -5.87 -2.81
CA ARG A 347 -5.27 -5.73 -2.43
C ARG A 347 -5.11 -5.06 -1.07
N LEU A 348 -5.92 -4.02 -0.77
CA LEU A 348 -5.93 -3.42 0.56
C LEU A 348 -6.29 -4.43 1.66
N PHE A 349 -7.27 -5.29 1.38
CA PHE A 349 -7.65 -6.34 2.33
C PHE A 349 -6.59 -7.44 2.46
N GLU A 350 -5.83 -7.74 1.41
CA GLU A 350 -4.68 -8.65 1.49
C GLU A 350 -3.65 -8.13 2.49
N LEU A 351 -3.27 -6.85 2.41
CA LEU A 351 -2.39 -6.23 3.41
C LEU A 351 -3.00 -6.26 4.82
N MET A 352 -4.30 -5.98 4.96
CA MET A 352 -4.96 -5.96 6.27
C MET A 352 -5.14 -7.35 6.90
N ASP A 353 -5.22 -8.38 6.08
CA ASP A 353 -5.41 -9.78 6.49
C ASP A 353 -4.08 -10.51 6.68
N GLU A 354 -2.94 -9.88 6.32
CA GLU A 354 -1.62 -10.44 6.53
C GLU A 354 -1.41 -10.75 8.02
N GLU A 355 -0.70 -11.81 8.34
CA GLU A 355 -0.48 -12.20 9.74
C GLU A 355 0.48 -11.21 10.42
N PRO A 356 0.13 -10.70 11.62
CA PRO A 356 1.04 -9.84 12.37
C PRO A 356 2.25 -10.64 12.89
N GLU A 357 3.30 -9.94 13.27
CA GLU A 357 4.43 -10.59 13.92
C GLU A 357 3.97 -11.30 15.21
N VAL A 358 4.20 -12.62 15.28
CA VAL A 358 3.84 -13.43 16.45
C VAL A 358 4.83 -13.17 17.58
N ASP A 359 4.33 -12.88 18.79
CA ASP A 359 5.13 -12.69 20.00
C ASP A 359 4.48 -13.42 21.20
N ASP A 360 4.86 -14.68 21.38
CA ASP A 360 4.42 -15.53 22.50
C ASP A 360 5.33 -15.38 23.73
N GLY A 361 6.25 -14.41 23.71
CA GLY A 361 7.16 -14.14 24.81
C GLY A 361 6.44 -13.68 26.08
N TYR A 362 6.86 -14.20 27.22
CA TYR A 362 6.33 -13.86 28.54
C TYR A 362 7.38 -13.31 29.51
N VAL A 363 8.68 -13.51 29.22
CA VAL A 363 9.79 -12.91 29.95
C VAL A 363 9.91 -11.44 29.56
N LYS A 364 10.02 -10.55 30.56
CA LYS A 364 10.07 -9.09 30.36
C LYS A 364 11.38 -8.53 30.85
N LEU A 365 11.84 -7.46 30.21
CA LEU A 365 12.95 -6.65 30.65
C LEU A 365 12.46 -5.60 31.67
N VAL A 366 13.03 -5.61 32.87
CA VAL A 366 12.65 -4.68 33.95
C VAL A 366 13.90 -3.93 34.45
N ARG A 367 13.70 -2.71 34.94
CA ARG A 367 14.74 -1.98 35.66
C ARG A 367 14.98 -2.66 37.01
N ALA A 368 16.24 -2.87 37.37
CA ALA A 368 16.60 -3.64 38.55
C ALA A 368 17.51 -2.87 39.50
N ASN A 369 17.34 -3.10 40.80
CA ASN A 369 18.34 -2.84 41.81
C ASN A 369 19.03 -4.17 42.12
N ILE A 370 20.33 -4.23 41.97
CA ILE A 370 21.15 -5.39 42.29
C ILE A 370 21.91 -5.07 43.58
N ALA A 371 21.54 -5.75 44.66
CA ALA A 371 22.20 -5.59 45.95
C ALA A 371 23.58 -6.29 45.97
N PRO A 372 24.49 -5.95 46.90
CA PRO A 372 25.81 -6.58 46.98
C PRO A 372 25.79 -8.08 47.25
N ASP A 373 24.70 -8.60 47.81
CA ASP A 373 24.45 -10.04 48.05
C ASP A 373 23.92 -10.79 46.82
N GLY A 374 23.79 -10.09 45.66
CA GLY A 374 23.27 -10.66 44.44
C GLY A 374 21.73 -10.66 44.34
N THR A 375 21.02 -10.16 45.35
CA THR A 375 19.56 -10.07 45.31
C THR A 375 19.09 -9.02 44.32
N ILE A 376 18.22 -9.39 43.38
CA ILE A 376 17.68 -8.52 42.34
C ILE A 376 16.25 -8.15 42.69
N THR A 377 15.95 -6.86 42.71
CA THR A 377 14.60 -6.32 42.95
C THR A 377 14.21 -5.36 41.82
N GLU A 378 12.94 -5.40 41.43
CA GLU A 378 12.39 -4.53 40.38
C GLU A 378 12.37 -3.07 40.88
N SER A 379 12.77 -2.13 40.04
CA SER A 379 12.79 -0.69 40.33
C SER A 379 11.93 0.11 39.36
N VAL A 380 11.13 1.02 39.89
CA VAL A 380 10.39 2.01 39.07
C VAL A 380 11.32 3.13 38.63
N LYS A 381 12.37 3.42 39.43
CA LYS A 381 13.34 4.50 39.13
C LYS A 381 14.39 4.02 38.12
N ARG A 382 14.99 4.95 37.37
CA ARG A 382 16.15 4.67 36.51
C ARG A 382 17.36 4.28 37.40
N THR A 383 17.80 3.05 37.25
CA THR A 383 18.94 2.50 38.01
C THR A 383 20.18 2.30 37.13
N GLY A 384 20.03 2.43 35.81
CA GLY A 384 21.08 2.07 34.85
C GLY A 384 21.31 0.56 34.73
N ARG A 385 20.61 -0.25 35.50
CA ARG A 385 20.73 -1.72 35.50
C ARG A 385 19.40 -2.36 35.14
N TRP A 386 19.48 -3.49 34.40
CA TRP A 386 18.34 -4.21 33.90
C TRP A 386 18.42 -5.68 34.29
N ALA A 387 17.25 -6.33 34.38
CA ALA A 387 17.14 -7.77 34.60
C ALA A 387 15.95 -8.35 33.83
N TRP A 388 16.07 -9.61 33.49
CA TRP A 388 14.98 -10.42 32.94
C TRP A 388 14.08 -10.92 34.06
N LYS A 389 12.81 -10.54 34.01
CA LYS A 389 11.74 -11.04 34.89
C LYS A 389 11.10 -12.26 34.23
N HIS A 390 11.43 -13.43 34.75
CA HIS A 390 11.00 -14.73 34.22
C HIS A 390 9.95 -15.36 35.13
N PRO A 391 8.65 -15.31 34.81
CA PRO A 391 7.62 -16.05 35.51
C PRO A 391 7.66 -17.53 35.08
N HIS A 392 7.55 -18.44 36.07
CA HIS A 392 7.49 -19.87 35.84
C HIS A 392 6.05 -20.38 35.98
N GLY A 393 5.76 -21.58 35.44
CA GLY A 393 4.43 -22.19 35.47
C GLY A 393 3.92 -22.56 36.86
N ASP A 394 4.80 -22.65 37.85
CA ASP A 394 4.49 -22.89 39.28
C ASP A 394 4.17 -21.60 40.06
N GLY A 395 4.14 -20.45 39.39
CA GLY A 395 3.90 -19.14 39.99
C GLY A 395 5.15 -18.48 40.59
N THR A 396 6.32 -19.11 40.54
CA THR A 396 7.58 -18.51 40.98
C THR A 396 8.10 -17.48 39.98
N LEU A 397 8.86 -16.48 40.45
CA LEU A 397 9.52 -15.46 39.65
C LEU A 397 11.03 -15.56 39.86
N THR A 398 11.78 -15.65 38.76
CA THR A 398 13.25 -15.49 38.77
C THR A 398 13.64 -14.22 38.10
N TYR A 399 14.69 -13.56 38.63
CA TYR A 399 15.32 -12.42 38.03
C TYR A 399 16.73 -12.80 37.62
N THR A 400 17.06 -12.63 36.34
CA THR A 400 18.40 -12.85 35.79
C THR A 400 18.97 -11.49 35.38
N PRO A 401 20.17 -11.10 35.82
CA PRO A 401 20.76 -9.82 35.41
C PRO A 401 20.95 -9.81 33.90
N LEU A 402 20.84 -8.63 33.31
CA LEU A 402 21.11 -8.44 31.89
C LEU A 402 22.62 -8.22 31.72
N GLU A 403 23.33 -9.24 31.24
CA GLU A 403 24.80 -9.25 31.13
C GLU A 403 25.26 -9.31 29.66
N GLY A 404 24.46 -9.90 28.78
CA GLY A 404 24.76 -9.97 27.36
C GLY A 404 25.42 -11.29 26.92
N ASP A 405 25.20 -12.40 27.65
CA ASP A 405 25.59 -13.76 27.19
C ASP A 405 24.63 -14.22 26.09
N VAL A 406 25.13 -14.36 24.86
CA VAL A 406 24.33 -14.79 23.70
C VAL A 406 24.87 -16.09 23.14
N ARG A 407 24.02 -17.12 23.07
CA ARG A 407 24.40 -18.46 22.59
C ARG A 407 23.40 -18.99 21.56
N LEU A 408 23.92 -19.38 20.39
CA LEU A 408 23.23 -20.18 19.38
C LEU A 408 23.78 -21.61 19.48
N THR A 409 22.91 -22.60 19.44
CA THR A 409 23.30 -24.02 19.52
C THR A 409 22.61 -24.79 18.41
N GLU A 410 23.40 -25.39 17.52
CA GLU A 410 22.95 -26.27 16.43
C GLU A 410 21.79 -25.65 15.64
N VAL A 411 21.96 -24.40 15.17
CA VAL A 411 20.88 -23.65 14.49
C VAL A 411 20.90 -23.92 13.02
N ASP A 412 19.78 -24.46 12.51
CA ASP A 412 19.46 -24.53 11.10
C ASP A 412 18.43 -23.45 10.72
N PHE A 413 18.63 -22.80 9.57
CA PHE A 413 17.73 -21.74 9.14
C PHE A 413 17.60 -21.62 7.62
N ALA A 414 16.37 -21.34 7.15
CA ALA A 414 16.03 -21.04 5.78
C ALA A 414 15.03 -19.88 5.71
N TYR A 415 15.23 -18.90 4.82
CA TYR A 415 14.24 -17.85 4.53
C TYR A 415 13.04 -18.39 3.74
N GLU A 416 13.28 -19.35 2.85
CA GLU A 416 12.30 -20.06 2.04
C GLU A 416 12.41 -21.56 2.30
N GLU A 417 11.27 -22.23 2.34
CA GLU A 417 11.22 -23.68 2.52
C GLU A 417 12.03 -24.41 1.42
N GLY A 418 12.92 -25.29 1.82
CA GLY A 418 13.80 -26.03 0.90
C GLY A 418 15.07 -25.30 0.43
N LYS A 419 15.33 -24.08 0.90
CA LYS A 419 16.56 -23.31 0.62
C LYS A 419 17.29 -22.94 1.91
N PRO A 420 17.97 -23.90 2.55
CA PRO A 420 18.68 -23.63 3.78
C PRO A 420 19.84 -22.65 3.56
N VAL A 421 20.03 -21.75 4.53
CA VAL A 421 21.07 -20.71 4.54
C VAL A 421 22.08 -20.93 5.66
N LEU A 422 21.65 -21.45 6.79
CA LEU A 422 22.52 -21.82 7.90
C LEU A 422 22.36 -23.32 8.19
N HIS A 423 23.49 -23.97 8.51
CA HIS A 423 23.56 -25.40 8.77
C HIS A 423 24.37 -25.65 10.04
N ASP A 424 23.71 -26.15 11.08
CA ASP A 424 24.35 -26.57 12.34
C ASP A 424 25.25 -25.48 12.94
N VAL A 425 24.74 -24.22 12.95
CA VAL A 425 25.53 -23.08 13.39
C VAL A 425 25.49 -22.94 14.91
N SER A 426 26.67 -23.02 15.54
CA SER A 426 26.83 -22.79 16.97
C SER A 426 27.72 -21.56 17.21
N VAL A 427 27.16 -20.53 17.83
CA VAL A 427 27.82 -19.27 18.20
C VAL A 427 27.70 -19.09 19.70
N TYR A 428 28.76 -18.64 20.35
CA TYR A 428 28.70 -18.19 21.74
C TYR A 428 29.55 -16.95 21.93
N ALA A 429 29.03 -15.99 22.65
CA ALA A 429 29.70 -14.77 23.07
C ALA A 429 29.42 -14.58 24.57
N GLU A 430 30.49 -14.49 25.34
CA GLU A 430 30.42 -14.19 26.76
C GLU A 430 30.26 -12.68 26.98
N PRO A 431 29.73 -12.25 28.14
CA PRO A 431 29.57 -10.83 28.44
C PRO A 431 30.88 -10.03 28.21
N GLY A 432 30.78 -8.97 27.41
CA GLY A 432 31.90 -8.10 27.07
C GLY A 432 32.83 -8.59 25.96
N GLN A 433 32.58 -9.77 25.36
CA GLN A 433 33.34 -10.26 24.22
C GLN A 433 32.96 -9.62 22.89
N LYS A 434 33.96 -9.39 22.05
CA LYS A 434 33.83 -8.97 20.66
C LYS A 434 33.98 -10.18 19.73
N VAL A 435 32.87 -10.56 19.07
CA VAL A 435 32.81 -11.67 18.11
C VAL A 435 32.72 -11.12 16.70
N ALA A 436 33.70 -11.45 15.85
CA ALA A 436 33.73 -11.06 14.44
C ALA A 436 33.30 -12.21 13.52
N PHE A 437 32.31 -11.93 12.64
CA PHE A 437 31.93 -12.83 11.56
C PHE A 437 32.65 -12.46 10.27
N VAL A 438 33.39 -13.41 9.69
CA VAL A 438 34.21 -13.27 8.49
C VAL A 438 33.78 -14.33 7.47
N GLY A 439 33.83 -14.02 6.19
CA GLY A 439 33.47 -14.95 5.09
C GLY A 439 32.94 -14.22 3.87
N SER A 440 32.75 -14.92 2.76
CA SER A 440 32.27 -14.39 1.51
C SER A 440 30.82 -13.82 1.61
N THR A 441 30.43 -13.00 0.64
CA THR A 441 29.06 -12.53 0.52
C THR A 441 28.12 -13.73 0.34
N GLY A 442 27.02 -13.76 1.10
CA GLY A 442 26.08 -14.89 1.10
C GLY A 442 26.45 -16.05 2.04
N ALA A 443 27.58 -16.00 2.77
CA ALA A 443 27.97 -17.05 3.72
C ALA A 443 27.05 -17.19 4.94
N GLY A 444 26.08 -16.29 5.15
CA GLY A 444 25.12 -16.35 6.26
C GLY A 444 25.39 -15.39 7.42
N LYS A 445 26.36 -14.48 7.32
CA LYS A 445 26.74 -13.53 8.40
C LYS A 445 25.56 -12.68 8.87
N THR A 446 24.89 -11.98 7.96
CA THR A 446 23.70 -11.14 8.25
C THR A 446 22.52 -11.98 8.74
N THR A 447 22.42 -13.23 8.32
CA THR A 447 21.39 -14.14 8.79
C THR A 447 21.54 -14.43 10.29
N ILE A 448 22.74 -14.65 10.78
CA ILE A 448 23.01 -14.87 12.22
C ILE A 448 22.55 -13.64 13.02
N THR A 449 22.90 -12.43 12.57
CA THR A 449 22.49 -11.20 13.26
C THR A 449 20.99 -10.97 13.22
N ASN A 450 20.31 -11.34 12.14
CA ASN A 450 18.84 -11.31 12.04
C ASN A 450 18.17 -12.28 13.02
N LEU A 451 18.77 -13.44 13.27
CA LEU A 451 18.28 -14.41 14.26
C LEU A 451 18.49 -13.93 15.70
N ILE A 452 19.63 -13.29 16.02
CA ILE A 452 19.88 -12.69 17.33
C ILE A 452 18.83 -11.60 17.63
N ASN A 453 18.47 -10.76 16.64
CA ASN A 453 17.41 -9.75 16.75
C ASN A 453 15.99 -10.34 16.74
N ARG A 454 15.88 -11.63 16.50
CA ARG A 454 14.59 -12.33 16.35
C ARG A 454 13.69 -11.64 15.32
N PHE A 455 14.28 -11.19 14.19
CA PHE A 455 13.51 -10.75 13.01
C PHE A 455 12.89 -11.95 12.28
N TYR A 456 13.51 -13.11 12.47
CA TYR A 456 13.03 -14.41 12.02
C TYR A 456 13.11 -15.41 13.17
N ASP A 457 12.13 -16.27 13.30
CA ASP A 457 12.16 -17.37 14.26
C ASP A 457 12.84 -18.60 13.62
N ILE A 458 13.62 -19.34 14.42
CA ILE A 458 14.35 -20.56 13.98
C ILE A 458 13.40 -21.76 13.94
N ALA A 459 13.62 -22.66 12.99
CA ALA A 459 12.89 -23.93 12.89
C ALA A 459 13.51 -25.01 13.77
N ASP A 460 14.84 -25.06 13.86
CA ASP A 460 15.59 -26.04 14.68
C ASP A 460 16.77 -25.37 15.38
N GLY A 461 17.26 -26.00 16.46
CA GLY A 461 18.29 -25.44 17.31
C GLY A 461 17.75 -24.58 18.47
N LYS A 462 18.63 -23.84 19.12
CA LYS A 462 18.30 -22.97 20.27
C LYS A 462 19.11 -21.69 20.25
N VAL A 463 18.44 -20.56 20.48
CA VAL A 463 19.09 -19.27 20.74
C VAL A 463 18.74 -18.87 22.17
N ARG A 464 19.78 -18.59 22.97
CA ARG A 464 19.65 -18.17 24.38
C ARG A 464 20.31 -16.82 24.59
N TYR A 465 19.68 -16.02 25.45
CA TYR A 465 20.20 -14.76 25.91
C TYR A 465 20.16 -14.76 27.45
N ASP A 466 21.34 -14.57 28.07
CA ASP A 466 21.54 -14.73 29.53
C ASP A 466 20.94 -16.06 30.06
N GLY A 467 21.16 -17.14 29.31
CA GLY A 467 20.65 -18.48 29.63
C GLY A 467 19.17 -18.71 29.29
N ILE A 468 18.40 -17.66 28.97
CA ILE A 468 16.97 -17.74 28.66
C ILE A 468 16.77 -17.95 27.15
N ASN A 469 15.91 -18.89 26.75
CA ASN A 469 15.56 -19.05 25.33
C ASN A 469 14.83 -17.79 24.83
N ILE A 470 15.34 -17.18 23.73
CA ILE A 470 14.79 -15.94 23.18
C ILE A 470 13.32 -16.03 22.80
N ASN A 471 12.81 -17.23 22.48
CA ASN A 471 11.40 -17.43 22.17
C ASN A 471 10.49 -17.18 23.39
N LYS A 472 11.03 -17.26 24.61
CA LYS A 472 10.32 -16.92 25.85
C LYS A 472 10.36 -15.43 26.18
N ILE A 473 11.29 -14.68 25.59
CA ILE A 473 11.46 -13.25 25.82
C ILE A 473 10.52 -12.49 24.87
N LYS A 474 9.83 -11.46 25.38
CA LYS A 474 9.06 -10.55 24.52
C LYS A 474 9.95 -9.90 23.49
N LYS A 475 9.55 -9.92 22.21
CA LYS A 475 10.34 -9.37 21.10
C LYS A 475 10.71 -7.90 21.32
N ALA A 476 9.77 -7.10 21.80
CA ALA A 476 10.00 -5.69 22.12
C ALA A 476 11.07 -5.50 23.21
N ASP A 477 11.08 -6.34 24.25
CA ASP A 477 12.02 -6.27 25.35
C ASP A 477 13.39 -6.84 24.94
N LEU A 478 13.41 -7.89 24.13
CA LEU A 478 14.66 -8.41 23.51
C LEU A 478 15.33 -7.32 22.66
N ARG A 479 14.60 -6.71 21.71
CA ARG A 479 15.13 -5.67 20.82
C ARG A 479 15.55 -4.41 21.58
N ARG A 480 14.91 -4.09 22.71
CA ARG A 480 15.33 -2.97 23.57
C ARG A 480 16.69 -3.24 24.23
N SER A 481 17.06 -4.49 24.49
CA SER A 481 18.35 -4.87 25.07
C SER A 481 19.48 -4.96 24.03
N LEU A 482 19.14 -4.87 22.74
CA LEU A 482 20.08 -4.96 21.62
C LEU A 482 20.24 -3.59 20.95
N GLY A 483 21.46 -3.21 20.61
CA GLY A 483 21.77 -2.08 19.75
C GLY A 483 22.19 -2.55 18.38
N ILE A 484 21.76 -1.88 17.33
CA ILE A 484 22.14 -2.23 15.97
C ILE A 484 22.64 -1.01 15.21
N VAL A 485 23.77 -1.16 14.53
CA VAL A 485 24.26 -0.20 13.53
C VAL A 485 24.35 -0.92 12.21
N LEU A 486 23.47 -0.57 11.28
CA LEU A 486 23.38 -1.20 9.96
C LEU A 486 24.33 -0.54 8.96
N GLN A 487 24.72 -1.29 7.93
CA GLN A 487 25.48 -0.82 6.79
C GLN A 487 24.77 0.35 6.08
N GLU A 488 23.48 0.17 5.79
CA GLU A 488 22.64 1.24 5.24
C GLU A 488 22.09 2.10 6.37
N THR A 489 22.53 3.35 6.42
CA THR A 489 22.13 4.31 7.45
C THR A 489 20.82 4.99 7.04
N ASN A 490 19.73 4.67 7.70
CA ASN A 490 18.46 5.32 7.47
C ASN A 490 18.22 6.42 8.53
N LEU A 491 18.13 7.68 8.05
CA LEU A 491 17.76 8.84 8.88
C LEU A 491 16.34 9.28 8.56
N PHE A 492 15.61 9.59 9.62
CA PHE A 492 14.23 10.05 9.50
C PHE A 492 14.16 11.56 9.28
N THR A 493 13.11 12.02 8.61
CA THR A 493 12.81 13.44 8.51
C THR A 493 12.55 14.02 9.91
N GLY A 494 13.36 14.99 10.30
CA GLY A 494 13.36 15.60 11.63
C GLY A 494 14.72 16.25 11.91
N THR A 495 14.93 16.74 13.12
CA THR A 495 16.21 17.34 13.49
C THR A 495 17.30 16.27 13.67
N VAL A 496 18.56 16.68 13.69
CA VAL A 496 19.68 15.80 14.08
C VAL A 496 19.45 15.28 15.50
N MET A 497 18.98 16.14 16.42
CA MET A 497 18.64 15.76 17.80
C MET A 497 17.58 14.66 17.85
N ASP A 498 16.50 14.79 17.06
CA ASP A 498 15.43 13.78 17.00
C ASP A 498 15.95 12.43 16.48
N ASN A 499 16.84 12.48 15.50
CA ASN A 499 17.45 11.27 14.93
C ASN A 499 18.36 10.56 15.93
N ILE A 500 19.07 11.26 16.78
CA ILE A 500 19.87 10.66 17.87
C ILE A 500 18.92 10.12 18.94
N ARG A 501 17.95 10.93 19.39
CA ARG A 501 16.97 10.56 20.42
C ARG A 501 16.09 9.36 20.03
N TYR A 502 16.02 9.05 18.74
CA TYR A 502 15.28 7.87 18.27
C TYR A 502 15.75 6.55 18.91
N GLY A 503 17.02 6.45 19.35
CA GLY A 503 17.53 5.31 20.09
C GLY A 503 16.95 5.17 21.50
N ASN A 504 16.59 6.32 22.13
CA ASN A 504 15.92 6.37 23.42
C ASN A 504 15.07 7.63 23.51
N LEU A 505 13.77 7.48 23.27
CA LEU A 505 12.81 8.61 23.23
C LEU A 505 12.71 9.40 24.56
N GLU A 506 13.11 8.79 25.69
CA GLU A 506 13.13 9.45 27.00
C GLU A 506 14.47 10.16 27.29
N ALA A 507 15.44 10.15 26.38
CA ALA A 507 16.75 10.76 26.59
C ALA A 507 16.65 12.28 26.59
N THR A 508 17.40 12.90 27.53
CA THR A 508 17.53 14.36 27.57
C THR A 508 18.45 14.86 26.47
N ASP A 509 18.40 16.16 26.19
CA ASP A 509 19.28 16.79 25.19
C ASP A 509 20.76 16.58 25.54
N GLU A 510 21.10 16.64 26.84
CA GLU A 510 22.46 16.43 27.35
C GLU A 510 22.92 15.00 27.05
N GLN A 511 22.09 13.99 27.32
CA GLN A 511 22.40 12.58 27.03
C GLN A 511 22.60 12.35 25.52
N CYS A 512 21.78 12.96 24.68
CA CYS A 512 21.94 12.91 23.24
C CYS A 512 23.25 13.56 22.77
N ARG A 513 23.65 14.68 23.38
CA ARG A 513 24.93 15.35 23.09
C ARG A 513 26.14 14.52 23.57
N GLU A 514 26.05 13.89 24.73
CA GLU A 514 27.09 12.97 25.22
C GLU A 514 27.24 11.77 24.28
N ALA A 515 26.15 11.18 23.85
CA ALA A 515 26.16 10.10 22.86
C ALA A 515 26.78 10.57 21.52
N ALA A 516 26.49 11.78 21.08
CA ALA A 516 27.09 12.36 19.88
C ALA A 516 28.60 12.59 20.03
N LYS A 517 29.07 13.03 21.21
CA LYS A 517 30.50 13.18 21.53
C LYS A 517 31.20 11.82 21.55
N LEU A 518 30.56 10.81 22.15
CA LEU A 518 31.09 9.44 22.17
C LEU A 518 31.27 8.91 20.75
N ALA A 519 30.28 9.10 19.89
CA ALA A 519 30.31 8.71 18.49
C ALA A 519 31.29 9.55 17.63
N GLY A 520 31.81 10.68 18.13
CA GLY A 520 32.61 11.63 17.35
C GLY A 520 31.78 12.47 16.38
N ALA A 521 30.46 12.56 16.60
CA ALA A 521 29.53 13.31 15.74
C ALA A 521 29.42 14.79 16.12
N ASP A 522 29.68 15.17 17.37
CA ASP A 522 29.47 16.52 17.92
C ASP A 522 30.20 17.60 17.11
N ASP A 523 31.45 17.33 16.70
CA ASP A 523 32.29 18.27 15.96
C ASP A 523 31.67 18.72 14.62
N PHE A 524 31.08 17.80 13.85
CA PHE A 524 30.46 18.19 12.60
C PHE A 524 29.06 18.75 12.82
N ILE A 525 28.30 18.23 13.79
CA ILE A 525 26.94 18.68 14.11
C ILE A 525 26.97 20.16 14.51
N THR A 526 27.90 20.57 15.38
CA THR A 526 28.04 21.96 15.83
C THR A 526 28.42 22.93 14.71
N ARG A 527 28.99 22.45 13.60
CA ARG A 527 29.31 23.25 12.40
C ARG A 527 28.14 23.38 11.42
N LEU A 528 27.08 22.60 11.60
CA LEU A 528 25.89 22.74 10.78
C LEU A 528 25.20 24.10 11.10
N PRO A 529 24.48 24.70 10.14
CA PRO A 529 23.88 26.03 10.30
C PRO A 529 23.00 26.20 11.54
N GLN A 530 22.31 25.14 11.98
CA GLN A 530 21.44 25.12 13.15
C GLN A 530 21.91 24.09 14.20
N GLY A 531 23.14 23.57 14.07
CA GLY A 531 23.68 22.57 14.97
C GLY A 531 22.76 21.35 15.08
N TYR A 532 22.45 20.94 16.30
CA TYR A 532 21.54 19.80 16.58
C TYR A 532 20.11 20.00 16.09
N ASN A 533 19.67 21.25 15.87
CA ASN A 533 18.34 21.57 15.34
C ASN A 533 18.29 21.59 13.81
N THR A 534 19.40 21.25 13.14
CA THR A 534 19.41 21.16 11.67
C THR A 534 18.44 20.10 11.21
N LEU A 535 17.53 20.49 10.30
CA LEU A 535 16.50 19.61 9.75
C LEU A 535 17.11 18.68 8.68
N LEU A 536 16.92 17.39 8.86
CA LEU A 536 17.27 16.35 7.90
C LEU A 536 16.04 15.96 7.09
N GLN A 537 16.23 15.80 5.79
CA GLN A 537 15.21 15.35 4.85
C GLN A 537 15.81 14.34 3.87
N ASN A 538 14.98 13.56 3.19
CA ASN A 538 15.41 12.60 2.17
C ASN A 538 16.60 11.73 2.63
N ASN A 539 16.46 11.08 3.78
CA ASN A 539 17.50 10.23 4.37
C ASN A 539 18.82 10.98 4.66
N GLY A 540 18.74 12.27 5.04
CA GLY A 540 19.92 13.09 5.31
C GLY A 540 20.77 13.35 4.06
N ALA A 541 20.14 13.59 2.90
CA ALA A 541 20.81 13.83 1.62
C ALA A 541 21.80 15.03 1.65
N ASN A 542 21.64 15.93 2.61
CA ASN A 542 22.54 17.06 2.86
C ASN A 542 23.78 16.69 3.69
N LEU A 543 23.92 15.43 4.12
CA LEU A 543 25.05 14.92 4.88
C LEU A 543 25.89 13.93 4.04
N SER A 544 27.19 13.85 4.33
CA SER A 544 28.03 12.79 3.78
C SER A 544 27.64 11.42 4.37
N GLN A 545 28.02 10.33 3.71
CA GLN A 545 27.74 8.98 4.21
C GLN A 545 28.36 8.75 5.60
N GLY A 546 29.58 9.19 5.84
CA GLY A 546 30.22 9.08 7.15
C GLY A 546 29.51 9.90 8.24
N GLN A 547 29.02 11.11 7.92
CA GLN A 547 28.24 11.91 8.85
C GLN A 547 26.92 11.21 9.23
N ARG A 548 26.23 10.60 8.25
CA ARG A 548 25.03 9.79 8.54
C ARG A 548 25.36 8.62 9.46
N GLN A 549 26.47 7.93 9.21
CA GLN A 549 26.90 6.81 10.02
C GLN A 549 27.25 7.23 11.47
N LEU A 550 27.90 8.38 11.66
CA LEU A 550 28.16 8.93 13.00
C LEU A 550 26.86 9.23 13.77
N ILE A 551 25.82 9.72 13.10
CA ILE A 551 24.49 9.89 13.73
C ILE A 551 23.88 8.54 14.11
N ALA A 552 24.03 7.50 13.28
CA ALA A 552 23.52 6.16 13.61
C ALA A 552 24.28 5.54 14.79
N ILE A 553 25.58 5.75 14.88
CA ILE A 553 26.39 5.35 16.05
C ILE A 553 25.91 6.10 17.31
N ALA A 554 25.68 7.42 17.22
CA ALA A 554 25.14 8.22 18.32
C ALA A 554 23.74 7.75 18.75
N ARG A 555 22.88 7.36 17.80
CA ARG A 555 21.58 6.73 18.05
C ARG A 555 21.71 5.43 18.85
N ALA A 556 22.66 4.58 18.50
CA ALA A 556 22.93 3.36 19.22
C ALA A 556 23.54 3.63 20.60
N ALA A 557 24.42 4.64 20.72
CA ALA A 557 25.04 5.03 21.97
C ALA A 557 24.03 5.55 23.01
N VAL A 558 23.03 6.35 22.60
CA VAL A 558 22.01 6.89 23.51
C VAL A 558 21.06 5.80 24.04
N ALA A 559 20.91 4.70 23.31
CA ALA A 559 20.13 3.54 23.75
C ALA A 559 20.84 2.74 24.86
N ASP A 560 22.19 2.80 24.90
CA ASP A 560 23.09 2.16 25.88
C ASP A 560 22.77 0.66 26.12
N PRO A 561 22.72 -0.16 25.08
CA PRO A 561 22.41 -1.60 25.20
C PRO A 561 23.67 -2.39 25.60
N PRO A 562 23.55 -3.52 26.36
CA PRO A 562 24.67 -4.38 26.72
C PRO A 562 25.19 -5.23 25.56
N VAL A 563 24.37 -5.44 24.52
CA VAL A 563 24.76 -6.19 23.32
C VAL A 563 24.63 -5.30 22.10
N MET A 564 25.65 -5.28 21.27
CA MET A 564 25.72 -4.51 20.02
C MET A 564 25.85 -5.44 18.82
N ILE A 565 25.15 -5.09 17.76
CA ILE A 565 25.28 -5.73 16.45
C ILE A 565 25.70 -4.66 15.46
N LEU A 566 26.86 -4.88 14.85
CA LEU A 566 27.49 -3.89 13.97
C LEU A 566 27.69 -4.52 12.59
N ASP A 567 27.13 -3.90 11.56
CA ASP A 567 27.37 -4.26 10.17
C ASP A 567 28.28 -3.21 9.55
N GLU A 568 29.56 -3.58 9.36
CA GLU A 568 30.64 -2.68 8.99
C GLU A 568 30.83 -2.63 7.47
N ALA A 569 30.19 -1.68 6.81
CA ALA A 569 30.52 -1.36 5.42
C ALA A 569 30.78 0.13 5.25
N THR A 570 32.06 0.47 5.12
CA THR A 570 32.54 1.85 5.00
C THR A 570 33.23 2.11 3.64
N SER A 571 32.93 1.31 2.63
CA SER A 571 33.58 1.30 1.32
C SER A 571 33.52 2.62 0.51
N SER A 572 32.78 3.63 1.00
CA SER A 572 32.54 4.89 0.27
C SER A 572 32.79 6.15 1.12
N ILE A 573 33.61 6.04 2.18
CA ILE A 573 33.89 7.16 3.10
C ILE A 573 35.34 7.60 2.92
N ASP A 574 35.59 8.91 2.98
CA ASP A 574 36.95 9.45 2.96
C ASP A 574 37.76 9.01 4.18
N THR A 575 39.05 8.82 4.03
CA THR A 575 39.95 8.25 5.06
C THR A 575 39.91 8.99 6.40
N ARG A 576 39.72 10.33 6.40
CA ARG A 576 39.64 11.12 7.64
C ARG A 576 38.35 10.86 8.40
N THR A 577 37.23 10.87 7.71
CA THR A 577 35.90 10.59 8.31
C THR A 577 35.82 9.14 8.74
N GLU A 578 36.44 8.24 7.98
CA GLU A 578 36.57 6.84 8.30
C GLU A 578 37.25 6.60 9.64
N ALA A 579 38.40 7.26 9.89
CA ALA A 579 39.09 7.16 11.18
C ALA A 579 38.27 7.72 12.36
N ILE A 580 37.36 8.68 12.12
CA ILE A 580 36.46 9.18 13.15
C ILE A 580 35.35 8.16 13.42
N VAL A 581 34.73 7.60 12.37
CA VAL A 581 33.70 6.55 12.46
C VAL A 581 34.26 5.34 13.22
N GLN A 582 35.48 4.88 12.88
CA GLN A 582 36.11 3.76 13.54
C GLN A 582 36.31 4.01 15.04
N ARG A 583 36.88 5.19 15.42
CA ARG A 583 37.02 5.56 16.84
C ARG A 583 35.69 5.65 17.58
N GLY A 584 34.63 6.13 16.92
CA GLY A 584 33.29 6.14 17.47
C GLY A 584 32.73 4.73 17.71
N MET A 585 32.96 3.85 16.76
CA MET A 585 32.62 2.41 16.88
C MET A 585 33.38 1.74 18.01
N ASP A 586 34.71 1.93 18.09
CA ASP A 586 35.53 1.33 19.14
C ASP A 586 35.07 1.74 20.53
N LYS A 587 34.82 3.04 20.76
CA LYS A 587 34.26 3.53 22.01
C LYS A 587 32.85 2.96 22.30
N LEU A 588 32.03 2.78 21.28
CA LEU A 588 30.70 2.19 21.43
C LEU A 588 30.78 0.72 21.84
N MET A 589 31.85 0.01 21.42
CA MET A 589 32.07 -1.40 21.73
C MET A 589 32.60 -1.67 23.14
N GLU A 590 33.24 -0.69 23.77
CA GLU A 590 33.88 -0.86 25.08
C GLU A 590 32.90 -1.35 26.15
N GLY A 591 33.24 -2.46 26.82
CA GLY A 591 32.46 -3.01 27.93
C GLY A 591 31.13 -3.67 27.54
N ARG A 592 30.90 -3.94 26.26
CA ARG A 592 29.71 -4.58 25.72
C ARG A 592 30.02 -5.87 24.99
N THR A 593 29.03 -6.77 24.93
CA THR A 593 29.12 -7.91 24.03
C THR A 593 28.81 -7.43 22.61
N VAL A 594 29.69 -7.72 21.66
CA VAL A 594 29.62 -7.17 20.32
C VAL A 594 29.67 -8.28 19.27
N PHE A 595 28.69 -8.25 18.36
CA PHE A 595 28.74 -9.05 17.13
C PHE A 595 29.03 -8.12 15.96
N VAL A 596 30.14 -8.34 15.29
CA VAL A 596 30.56 -7.53 14.15
C VAL A 596 30.54 -8.35 12.87
N ILE A 597 29.83 -7.89 11.83
CA ILE A 597 30.04 -8.36 10.47
C ILE A 597 31.22 -7.55 9.92
N ALA A 598 32.43 -8.15 9.99
CA ALA A 598 33.62 -7.40 9.72
C ALA A 598 34.00 -7.48 8.23
N HIS A 599 34.17 -6.31 7.62
CA HIS A 599 34.72 -6.12 6.28
C HIS A 599 36.13 -5.51 6.29
N ARG A 600 36.67 -5.24 7.49
CA ARG A 600 37.99 -4.63 7.68
C ARG A 600 38.89 -5.51 8.50
N LEU A 601 40.13 -5.57 8.06
CA LEU A 601 41.15 -6.35 8.70
C LEU A 601 41.45 -5.88 10.15
N SER A 602 41.44 -4.55 10.38
CA SER A 602 41.68 -3.98 11.72
C SER A 602 40.61 -4.44 12.73
N THR A 603 39.32 -4.37 12.36
CA THR A 603 38.23 -4.80 13.23
C THR A 603 38.27 -6.31 13.52
N ILE A 604 38.69 -7.10 12.52
CA ILE A 604 38.84 -8.54 12.65
C ILE A 604 39.98 -8.88 13.63
N MET A 605 41.13 -8.22 13.50
CA MET A 605 42.30 -8.47 14.34
C MET A 605 42.05 -8.18 15.82
N ASP A 606 41.26 -7.15 16.11
CA ASP A 606 40.93 -6.71 17.47
C ASP A 606 39.76 -7.49 18.10
N ALA A 607 39.26 -8.54 17.44
CA ALA A 607 38.16 -9.34 17.97
C ALA A 607 38.68 -10.45 18.90
N ASP A 608 38.00 -10.66 20.03
CA ASP A 608 38.31 -11.76 20.98
C ASP A 608 38.06 -13.12 20.34
N VAL A 609 37.03 -13.22 19.52
CA VAL A 609 36.64 -14.41 18.79
C VAL A 609 36.34 -14.08 17.34
N ILE A 610 37.01 -14.77 16.43
CA ILE A 610 36.76 -14.71 14.99
C ILE A 610 36.06 -16.00 14.57
N MET A 611 34.96 -15.90 13.86
CA MET A 611 34.21 -17.02 13.28
C MET A 611 34.22 -16.90 11.77
N VAL A 612 34.84 -17.86 11.10
CA VAL A 612 34.88 -17.91 9.63
C VAL A 612 33.70 -18.73 9.14
N LEU A 613 32.85 -18.07 8.32
CA LEU A 613 31.67 -18.69 7.72
C LEU A 613 31.91 -19.03 6.26
N GLU A 614 31.52 -20.22 5.87
CA GLU A 614 31.49 -20.65 4.48
C GLU A 614 30.25 -21.52 4.23
N HIS A 615 29.47 -21.21 3.19
CA HIS A 615 28.28 -21.96 2.82
C HIS A 615 27.31 -22.25 3.99
N GLY A 616 27.08 -21.26 4.86
CA GLY A 616 26.17 -21.37 6.00
C GLY A 616 26.72 -22.20 7.18
N ARG A 617 28.00 -22.52 7.22
CA ARG A 617 28.66 -23.25 8.33
C ARG A 617 29.79 -22.44 8.93
N ILE A 618 30.04 -22.59 10.21
CA ILE A 618 31.27 -22.10 10.84
C ILE A 618 32.34 -23.14 10.61
N ILE A 619 33.37 -22.78 9.81
CA ILE A 619 34.48 -23.68 9.45
C ILE A 619 35.72 -23.49 10.33
N GLU A 620 35.92 -22.26 10.84
CA GLU A 620 37.04 -21.95 11.74
C GLU A 620 36.56 -21.02 12.86
N ARG A 621 37.15 -21.19 14.05
CA ARG A 621 36.90 -20.38 15.22
C ARG A 621 38.17 -20.22 16.06
N GLY A 622 38.49 -19.01 16.45
CA GLY A 622 39.63 -18.70 17.29
C GLY A 622 39.89 -17.21 17.40
N ASN A 623 41.01 -16.82 17.97
CA ASN A 623 41.48 -15.45 17.90
C ASN A 623 42.44 -15.28 16.70
N HIS A 624 42.88 -14.07 16.43
CA HIS A 624 43.73 -13.72 15.30
C HIS A 624 45.02 -14.60 15.23
N GLU A 625 45.74 -14.72 16.36
CA GLU A 625 47.00 -15.49 16.41
C GLU A 625 46.78 -16.98 16.16
N SER A 626 45.78 -17.57 16.80
CA SER A 626 45.48 -19.00 16.68
C SER A 626 45.04 -19.39 15.27
N LEU A 627 44.24 -18.55 14.60
CA LEU A 627 43.78 -18.81 13.23
C LEU A 627 44.88 -18.60 12.20
N LEU A 628 45.79 -17.64 12.41
CA LEU A 628 46.97 -17.49 11.57
C LEU A 628 47.90 -18.72 11.66
N ALA A 629 48.07 -19.26 12.87
CA ALA A 629 48.88 -20.44 13.09
C ALA A 629 48.34 -21.71 12.41
N GLN A 630 47.00 -21.80 12.27
CA GLN A 630 46.32 -22.92 11.60
C GLN A 630 46.50 -22.92 10.08
N LYS A 631 46.85 -21.75 9.47
CA LYS A 631 47.03 -21.58 8.02
C LYS A 631 45.81 -22.02 7.20
N GLY A 632 44.60 -21.88 7.74
CA GLY A 632 43.34 -22.24 7.12
C GLY A 632 42.77 -21.13 6.23
N THR A 633 41.43 -21.10 6.09
CA THR A 633 40.69 -20.10 5.28
C THR A 633 40.92 -18.67 5.81
N TYR A 634 40.96 -18.48 7.13
CA TYR A 634 41.30 -17.18 7.73
C TYR A 634 42.67 -16.65 7.31
N TYR A 635 43.69 -17.53 7.31
CA TYR A 635 45.04 -17.17 6.87
C TYR A 635 45.07 -16.73 5.40
N GLN A 636 44.30 -17.43 4.54
CA GLN A 636 44.19 -17.09 3.12
C GLN A 636 43.51 -15.74 2.91
N LEU A 637 42.43 -15.46 3.65
CA LEU A 637 41.73 -14.15 3.64
C LEU A 637 42.67 -13.03 4.13
N TYR A 638 43.43 -13.28 5.19
CA TYR A 638 44.38 -12.31 5.75
C TYR A 638 45.52 -11.98 4.81
N THR A 639 46.10 -12.99 4.14
CA THR A 639 47.26 -12.83 3.23
C THR A 639 46.85 -12.32 1.84
N GLY A 640 45.58 -12.09 1.57
CA GLY A 640 45.08 -11.67 0.26
C GLY A 640 45.07 -12.77 -0.80
N ALA A 641 45.25 -14.04 -0.40
CA ALA A 641 45.11 -15.17 -1.31
C ALA A 641 43.66 -15.46 -1.71
N PHE A 642 42.68 -14.91 -0.94
CA PHE A 642 41.27 -14.80 -1.30
C PHE A 642 40.85 -13.34 -1.19
N GLU A 643 40.19 -12.81 -2.19
CA GLU A 643 39.54 -11.51 -2.12
C GLU A 643 38.24 -11.65 -1.29
N LEU A 644 38.05 -10.74 -0.34
CA LEU A 644 36.74 -10.53 0.32
C LEU A 644 35.84 -9.78 -0.69
N GLU A 645 35.19 -10.49 -1.61
CA GLU A 645 34.19 -9.92 -2.51
C GLU A 645 32.92 -9.50 -1.75
#